data_5e6b24841ff272d239e92b08d2808bd9
#
_entry.id   5e6b24841ff272d239e92b08d2808bd9
#
_cell.length_a   1.000
_cell.length_b   1.000
_cell.length_c   1.000
_cell.angle_alpha   90.00
_cell.angle_beta   90.00
_cell.angle_gamma   90.00
#
_symmetry.space_group_name_H-M   'P 1'
#
loop_
_entity.id
_entity.type
_entity.pdbx_description
1 polymer ?
#
loop_
_entity_poly.entity_id
_entity_poly.type
_entity_poly.pdbx_seq_one_letter_code
_entity_poly.pdbx_strand_id
1 'polypeptide(L)'
;MGRGRNQTHMHTEEKGIRRASVAVLVLALILSACAGPLPQSGTVSSPPVRGASQAAIRPADLLEIVKTLAAPEMAGRGTGSPGMERAGRYIVSEFERIGLLPAGEGGSFLQAFDVVAGVRLGDRNRLRLRGPGGPQDYLVGQDFTPFGFSESGRIHTEVVFAGYGITAPELGYDDYAGLEVKGKIVLLLSNEPRERDPGSPFRQPEAYRYSEVRYKVLNAREHGARGVILVTNPLAHGEEPERLFAIRGITLVSQSDIVAVNALRRVAEAILGGSGRSLRELQERIDRDLRPQSFVVPGLTAEIEVSLIFEHGRGWNVIGRLPGTDPVLGNQVVVVGAHYDHLGHGGETSLAPSRFGEVHPGADDNASGVAGVIGLARLFAAAGGARRTMIFVAFAGEEMGLLGSAQYVRAPPVPLEQTVAMINLDMIGRMRGDTLYVFGVETGREFREALEAANREVGLQLRLSGDGYGPSDHTPFYAKDRPVLLFFTGPHEDYHRPSDTPDKISASGLAKVVRLAAGILRRIGDAADPITFARAVTPSAPARGRGTGYGPYFGLIPEFGQSEEGVKLGGVRAGSPAERAGLQSGDVILRFDGRGVRNLEDFVFVLRGKRAGDRVEIVYRRGSGVHTTSAVLEPRP
;
A
#
# COMPACT_ATOMS: atom_id res chain seq x y z
N MET A 1 -54.84 17.88 43.30
CA MET A 1 -54.40 18.61 44.51
C MET A 1 -52.90 18.72 44.37
N GLY A 2 -52.25 19.79 44.09
CA GLY A 2 -52.30 21.14 44.54
C GLY A 2 -50.82 21.57 44.57
N ARG A 3 -50.38 22.43 43.63
CA ARG A 3 -49.90 23.81 43.80
C ARG A 3 -48.63 23.90 44.68
N GLY A 4 -47.53 24.61 44.34
CA GLY A 4 -47.31 25.87 43.68
C GLY A 4 -45.83 26.15 43.61
N ARG A 5 -45.30 26.82 42.61
CA ARG A 5 -45.01 28.27 42.49
C ARG A 5 -44.14 28.88 43.60
N ASN A 6 -42.94 29.37 43.24
CA ASN A 6 -42.55 30.77 43.04
C ASN A 6 -41.02 30.82 42.87
N GLN A 7 -40.45 31.39 41.84
CA GLN A 7 -40.23 32.81 41.49
C GLN A 7 -39.28 33.58 42.45
N THR A 8 -38.27 34.11 41.75
CA THR A 8 -37.62 35.44 41.83
C THR A 8 -36.56 35.66 42.91
N HIS A 9 -35.37 36.16 42.60
CA HIS A 9 -35.03 37.50 42.18
C HIS A 9 -33.58 37.65 41.75
N MET A 10 -33.38 38.48 40.71
CA MET A 10 -32.20 39.23 40.37
C MET A 10 -31.67 40.08 41.53
N HIS A 11 -30.38 40.24 41.64
CA HIS A 11 -29.80 41.55 41.94
C HIS A 11 -28.38 41.65 41.36
N THR A 12 -28.24 42.64 40.54
CA THR A 12 -27.06 43.37 40.09
C THR A 12 -26.26 43.94 41.26
N GLU A 13 -24.93 43.99 41.17
CA GLU A 13 -24.17 45.18 41.55
C GLU A 13 -22.81 45.22 40.82
N GLU A 14 -22.70 46.26 40.04
CA GLU A 14 -21.44 46.90 39.58
C GLU A 14 -20.62 47.43 40.75
N LYS A 15 -19.33 47.48 40.56
CA LYS A 15 -18.28 48.41 41.01
C LYS A 15 -16.98 47.62 41.20
N GLY A 16 -15.83 47.96 40.64
CA GLY A 16 -15.29 49.23 40.39
C GLY A 16 -13.98 49.18 39.65
N ILE A 17 -13.92 50.03 38.72
CA ILE A 17 -12.72 50.50 38.03
C ILE A 17 -11.81 51.22 39.03
N ARG A 18 -10.51 50.91 39.07
CA ARG A 18 -9.45 51.93 39.26
C ARG A 18 -8.03 51.35 39.16
N ARG A 19 -7.35 51.76 38.08
CA ARG A 19 -6.00 52.34 38.03
C ARG A 19 -4.78 51.44 38.33
N ALA A 20 -4.05 51.17 37.25
CA ALA A 20 -2.59 51.31 37.29
C ALA A 20 -2.09 51.59 35.83
N SER A 21 -2.32 52.81 35.39
CA SER A 21 -1.54 53.45 34.32
C SER A 21 -0.51 54.32 35.03
N VAL A 22 0.75 53.89 35.10
CA VAL A 22 1.98 54.71 35.30
C VAL A 22 3.15 53.72 35.18
N ALA A 23 3.78 53.66 34.02
CA ALA A 23 5.18 53.32 33.82
C ALA A 23 5.48 53.12 32.31
N VAL A 24 5.18 54.13 31.50
CA VAL A 24 5.79 54.28 30.16
C VAL A 24 5.96 55.78 29.98
N LEU A 25 6.95 56.37 30.59
CA LEU A 25 7.50 57.69 30.21
C LEU A 25 8.76 57.97 31.06
N VAL A 26 9.87 57.34 30.75
CA VAL A 26 11.26 57.82 30.98
C VAL A 26 12.20 56.81 30.30
N LEU A 27 12.40 56.97 28.98
CA LEU A 27 13.63 56.61 28.28
C LEU A 27 13.58 57.13 26.84
N ALA A 28 13.40 58.43 26.74
CA ALA A 28 13.57 59.13 25.47
C ALA A 28 14.23 60.50 25.79
N LEU A 29 15.52 60.44 26.06
CA LEU A 29 16.41 61.62 26.10
C LEU A 29 17.80 61.12 26.52
N ILE A 30 18.58 60.60 25.62
CA ILE A 30 20.06 60.63 25.50
C ILE A 30 20.38 59.79 24.26
N LEU A 31 20.45 60.41 23.10
CA LEU A 31 21.21 59.99 21.91
C LEU A 31 21.03 61.08 20.87
N SER A 32 21.62 62.24 21.14
CA SER A 32 21.88 63.26 20.11
C SER A 32 23.35 63.61 20.26
N ALA A 33 24.16 63.02 19.42
CA ALA A 33 25.48 63.45 18.98
C ALA A 33 26.36 62.26 18.57
N CYS A 34 26.36 61.99 17.28
CA CYS A 34 27.50 61.52 16.48
C CYS A 34 26.97 61.09 15.10
N ALA A 35 26.69 62.06 14.25
CA ALA A 35 26.49 61.83 12.83
C ALA A 35 27.88 61.72 12.17
N GLY A 36 28.32 60.49 11.96
CA GLY A 36 29.39 60.16 11.04
C GLY A 36 28.77 59.73 9.69
N PRO A 37 29.45 59.93 8.54
CA PRO A 37 28.86 59.70 7.22
C PRO A 37 28.57 58.22 6.98
N LEU A 38 27.39 57.94 6.42
CA LEU A 38 26.96 56.62 5.97
C LEU A 38 27.98 56.03 4.98
N PRO A 39 28.44 54.79 5.15
CA PRO A 39 29.23 54.13 4.11
C PRO A 39 28.31 53.82 2.93
N GLN A 40 28.79 54.18 1.75
CA GLN A 40 28.16 53.90 0.46
C GLN A 40 27.91 52.38 0.34
N SER A 41 26.76 52.04 -0.24
CA SER A 41 26.33 50.69 -0.61
C SER A 41 27.43 49.97 -1.41
N GLY A 42 28.26 49.20 -0.72
CA GLY A 42 29.10 48.21 -1.34
C GLY A 42 28.20 47.09 -1.86
N THR A 43 28.21 46.91 -3.16
CA THR A 43 27.69 45.69 -3.80
C THR A 43 28.39 44.49 -3.14
N VAL A 44 27.64 43.72 -2.34
CA VAL A 44 28.09 42.41 -1.88
C VAL A 44 28.18 41.56 -3.14
N SER A 45 29.37 41.50 -3.73
CA SER A 45 29.69 40.49 -4.72
C SER A 45 29.65 39.13 -4.01
N SER A 46 28.64 38.33 -4.34
CA SER A 46 28.64 36.93 -4.00
C SER A 46 29.98 36.31 -4.42
N PRO A 47 30.64 35.51 -3.57
CA PRO A 47 31.87 34.86 -3.97
C PRO A 47 31.61 34.05 -5.25
N PRO A 48 32.55 34.03 -6.21
CA PRO A 48 32.37 33.27 -7.42
C PRO A 48 32.20 31.79 -7.02
N VAL A 49 31.08 31.21 -7.40
CA VAL A 49 30.85 29.78 -7.34
C VAL A 49 32.01 29.14 -8.12
N ARG A 50 32.99 28.60 -7.40
CA ARG A 50 34.08 27.81 -7.99
C ARG A 50 33.41 26.77 -8.86
N GLY A 51 33.85 26.67 -10.11
CA GLY A 51 33.25 25.87 -11.18
C GLY A 51 32.71 24.55 -10.68
N ALA A 52 31.41 24.38 -10.78
CA ALA A 52 30.76 23.11 -10.54
C ALA A 52 31.29 22.13 -11.59
N SER A 53 32.34 21.40 -11.23
CA SER A 53 32.64 20.11 -11.84
C SER A 53 31.28 19.41 -11.89
N GLN A 54 30.79 19.06 -13.10
CA GLN A 54 29.52 18.35 -13.29
C GLN A 54 29.44 17.28 -12.20
N ALA A 55 28.49 17.41 -11.28
CA ALA A 55 28.31 16.42 -10.22
C ALA A 55 27.87 15.15 -10.93
N ALA A 56 28.82 14.30 -11.26
CA ALA A 56 28.59 13.12 -12.04
C ALA A 56 27.78 12.14 -11.17
N ILE A 57 26.69 11.62 -11.71
CA ILE A 57 25.97 10.48 -11.11
C ILE A 57 26.94 9.30 -11.09
N ARG A 58 27.57 9.06 -9.94
CA ARG A 58 28.53 7.96 -9.77
C ARG A 58 27.79 6.72 -9.30
N PRO A 59 27.92 5.57 -10.00
CA PRO A 59 27.26 4.32 -9.61
C PRO A 59 27.52 3.92 -8.15
N ALA A 60 28.76 4.13 -7.68
CA ALA A 60 29.15 3.79 -6.31
C ALA A 60 28.38 4.61 -5.24
N ASP A 61 28.13 5.90 -5.49
CA ASP A 61 27.42 6.76 -4.54
C ASP A 61 25.94 6.34 -4.40
N LEU A 62 25.31 5.96 -5.50
CA LEU A 62 23.94 5.44 -5.49
C LEU A 62 23.87 4.10 -4.76
N LEU A 63 24.84 3.20 -5.00
CA LEU A 63 24.90 1.91 -4.33
C LEU A 63 25.10 2.06 -2.81
N GLU A 64 25.87 3.03 -2.34
CA GLU A 64 26.05 3.30 -0.91
C GLU A 64 24.75 3.76 -0.24
N ILE A 65 23.92 4.55 -0.93
CA ILE A 65 22.59 4.91 -0.43
C ILE A 65 21.71 3.65 -0.31
N VAL A 66 21.71 2.79 -1.33
CA VAL A 66 20.97 1.52 -1.29
C VAL A 66 21.44 0.65 -0.13
N LYS A 67 22.74 0.48 0.05
CA LYS A 67 23.31 -0.30 1.17
C LYS A 67 22.90 0.26 2.52
N THR A 68 22.89 1.58 2.67
CA THR A 68 22.47 2.23 3.91
C THR A 68 20.99 1.96 4.21
N LEU A 69 20.12 2.15 3.22
CA LEU A 69 18.67 1.96 3.41
C LEU A 69 18.29 0.48 3.57
N ALA A 70 18.99 -0.44 2.92
CA ALA A 70 18.77 -1.87 3.03
C ALA A 70 19.60 -2.55 4.14
N ALA A 71 20.31 -1.77 4.98
CA ALA A 71 21.12 -2.29 6.07
C ALA A 71 20.25 -2.96 7.16
N PRO A 72 20.79 -3.95 7.90
CA PRO A 72 20.06 -4.64 8.96
C PRO A 72 19.47 -3.70 10.02
N GLU A 73 20.13 -2.59 10.31
CA GLU A 73 19.70 -1.57 11.27
C GLU A 73 18.39 -0.89 10.85
N MET A 74 18.08 -0.86 9.56
CA MET A 74 16.82 -0.34 9.02
C MET A 74 15.68 -1.33 9.19
N ALA A 75 15.96 -2.57 9.61
CA ALA A 75 14.96 -3.61 9.91
C ALA A 75 13.87 -3.75 8.84
N GLY A 76 14.25 -3.62 7.56
CA GLY A 76 13.34 -3.72 6.43
C GLY A 76 12.32 -2.58 6.30
N ARG A 77 12.49 -1.48 7.01
CA ARG A 77 11.74 -0.21 6.87
C ARG A 77 10.21 -0.35 6.90
N GLY A 78 9.67 -1.34 7.62
CA GLY A 78 8.21 -1.53 7.71
C GLY A 78 7.49 -0.24 8.12
N THR A 79 6.41 0.09 7.46
CA THR A 79 5.66 1.34 7.69
C THR A 79 5.24 1.47 9.16
N GLY A 80 5.47 2.65 9.75
CA GLY A 80 5.20 2.91 11.18
C GLY A 80 6.21 2.29 12.15
N SER A 81 7.26 1.61 11.67
CA SER A 81 8.27 0.97 12.50
C SER A 81 9.45 1.92 12.82
N PRO A 82 10.21 1.62 13.90
CA PRO A 82 11.46 2.34 14.17
C PRO A 82 12.49 2.23 13.04
N GLY A 83 12.42 1.17 12.21
CA GLY A 83 13.26 1.01 11.02
C GLY A 83 12.96 2.07 9.97
N MET A 84 11.69 2.27 9.66
CA MET A 84 11.25 3.33 8.76
C MET A 84 11.62 4.73 9.29
N GLU A 85 11.48 4.97 10.61
CA GLU A 85 11.89 6.25 11.19
C GLU A 85 13.38 6.53 11.01
N ARG A 86 14.25 5.51 11.16
CA ARG A 86 15.69 5.65 10.91
C ARG A 86 15.97 5.98 9.46
N ALA A 87 15.30 5.30 8.52
CA ALA A 87 15.41 5.57 7.10
C ALA A 87 14.95 6.99 6.76
N GLY A 88 13.81 7.44 7.30
CA GLY A 88 13.32 8.81 7.14
C GLY A 88 14.31 9.85 7.64
N ARG A 89 14.89 9.66 8.84
CA ARG A 89 15.95 10.56 9.37
C ARG A 89 17.19 10.59 8.46
N TYR A 90 17.59 9.45 7.93
CA TYR A 90 18.70 9.40 6.96
C TYR A 90 18.38 10.23 5.71
N ILE A 91 17.18 10.09 5.14
CA ILE A 91 16.75 10.85 3.95
C ILE A 91 16.70 12.34 4.26
N VAL A 92 16.16 12.75 5.41
CA VAL A 92 16.17 14.15 5.86
C VAL A 92 17.59 14.68 5.91
N SER A 93 18.54 13.96 6.53
CA SER A 93 19.93 14.39 6.61
C SER A 93 20.59 14.54 5.24
N GLU A 94 20.23 13.69 4.27
CA GLU A 94 20.69 13.81 2.89
C GLU A 94 20.12 15.06 2.20
N PHE A 95 18.82 15.35 2.38
CA PHE A 95 18.18 16.55 1.83
C PHE A 95 18.77 17.84 2.43
N GLU A 96 19.03 17.86 3.74
CA GLU A 96 19.73 18.97 4.41
C GLU A 96 21.15 19.15 3.85
N ARG A 97 21.91 18.07 3.71
CA ARG A 97 23.29 18.12 3.16
C ARG A 97 23.35 18.57 1.71
N ILE A 98 22.32 18.29 0.93
CA ILE A 98 22.16 18.77 -0.45
C ILE A 98 21.80 20.27 -0.48
N GLY A 99 21.21 20.81 0.59
CA GLY A 99 20.73 22.18 0.67
C GLY A 99 19.31 22.35 0.14
N LEU A 100 18.49 21.29 0.15
CA LEU A 100 17.06 21.43 -0.15
C LEU A 100 16.37 22.21 0.97
N LEU A 101 15.33 22.96 0.60
CA LEU A 101 14.45 23.59 1.58
C LEU A 101 13.39 22.58 2.06
N PRO A 102 13.04 22.60 3.35
CA PRO A 102 11.96 21.78 3.86
C PRO A 102 10.62 22.15 3.20
N ALA A 103 9.82 21.15 2.86
CA ALA A 103 8.52 21.34 2.22
C ALA A 103 7.41 20.46 2.86
N GLY A 104 7.66 19.91 4.03
CA GLY A 104 6.65 19.23 4.85
C GLY A 104 5.89 20.18 5.76
N GLU A 105 5.23 19.63 6.76
CA GLU A 105 4.38 20.36 7.69
C GLU A 105 5.21 21.21 8.67
N GLY A 106 4.69 22.39 9.01
CA GLY A 106 5.31 23.28 10.00
C GLY A 106 6.73 23.73 9.65
N GLY A 107 7.11 23.75 8.38
CA GLY A 107 8.46 24.12 7.94
C GLY A 107 9.51 23.01 8.15
N SER A 108 9.09 21.78 8.34
CA SER A 108 9.95 20.60 8.40
C SER A 108 10.04 19.89 7.04
N PHE A 109 10.84 18.83 6.95
CA PHE A 109 10.83 17.94 5.78
C PHE A 109 9.72 16.88 5.85
N LEU A 110 8.98 16.79 6.95
CA LEU A 110 8.06 15.69 7.23
C LEU A 110 6.61 16.09 6.97
N GLN A 111 5.87 15.23 6.31
CA GLN A 111 4.41 15.28 6.20
C GLN A 111 3.84 14.02 6.84
N ALA A 112 3.10 14.19 7.93
CA ALA A 112 2.58 13.09 8.74
C ALA A 112 1.23 12.57 8.23
N PHE A 113 0.98 11.29 8.46
CA PHE A 113 -0.33 10.66 8.31
C PHE A 113 -0.46 9.47 9.25
N ASP A 114 -1.69 9.15 9.63
CA ASP A 114 -1.95 8.03 10.53
C ASP A 114 -1.89 6.69 9.77
N VAL A 115 -1.28 5.70 10.43
CA VAL A 115 -1.19 4.32 9.92
C VAL A 115 -1.54 3.33 11.03
N VAL A 116 -1.99 2.15 10.66
CA VAL A 116 -1.97 1.01 11.57
C VAL A 116 -0.59 0.36 11.47
N ALA A 117 0.25 0.65 12.45
CA ALA A 117 1.65 0.21 12.48
C ALA A 117 1.83 -1.25 12.88
N GLY A 118 0.80 -1.84 13.48
CA GLY A 118 0.84 -3.22 13.93
C GLY A 118 -0.47 -3.71 14.51
N VAL A 119 -0.49 -5.02 14.78
CA VAL A 119 -1.56 -5.66 15.53
C VAL A 119 -0.92 -6.54 16.60
N ARG A 120 -1.50 -6.56 17.78
CA ARG A 120 -1.11 -7.48 18.84
C ARG A 120 -2.32 -8.14 19.48
N LEU A 121 -2.06 -9.23 20.20
CA LEU A 121 -3.08 -9.89 20.99
C LEU A 121 -3.55 -8.98 22.12
N GLY A 122 -4.86 -8.88 22.29
CA GLY A 122 -5.47 -8.39 23.51
C GLY A 122 -5.55 -9.49 24.56
N ASP A 123 -6.22 -9.19 25.69
CA ASP A 123 -6.19 -10.06 26.88
C ASP A 123 -7.09 -11.29 26.77
N ARG A 124 -8.06 -11.31 25.84
CA ARG A 124 -9.06 -12.37 25.74
C ARG A 124 -8.96 -13.10 24.39
N ASN A 125 -8.07 -14.09 24.35
CA ASN A 125 -7.96 -15.01 23.22
C ASN A 125 -8.11 -16.43 23.73
N ARG A 126 -9.14 -17.14 23.27
CA ARG A 126 -9.49 -18.48 23.73
C ARG A 126 -9.89 -19.36 22.56
N LEU A 127 -9.44 -20.61 22.59
CA LEU A 127 -9.98 -21.69 21.78
C LEU A 127 -10.31 -22.84 22.71
N ARG A 128 -11.59 -23.24 22.75
CA ARG A 128 -12.08 -24.35 23.57
C ARG A 128 -12.94 -25.26 22.73
N LEU A 129 -12.67 -26.54 22.80
CA LEU A 129 -13.52 -27.60 22.25
C LEU A 129 -14.42 -28.17 23.32
N ARG A 130 -15.65 -28.52 22.95
CA ARG A 130 -16.60 -29.25 23.81
C ARG A 130 -17.15 -30.44 23.03
N GLY A 131 -16.76 -31.64 23.43
CA GLY A 131 -17.17 -32.90 22.85
C GLY A 131 -17.50 -33.94 23.93
N PRO A 132 -17.72 -35.20 23.56
CA PRO A 132 -18.04 -36.30 24.50
C PRO A 132 -16.99 -36.49 25.60
N GLY A 133 -15.72 -36.14 25.32
CA GLY A 133 -14.61 -36.21 26.30
C GLY A 133 -14.56 -35.05 27.30
N GLY A 134 -15.54 -34.12 27.26
CA GLY A 134 -15.55 -32.91 28.06
C GLY A 134 -14.88 -31.72 27.40
N PRO A 135 -14.79 -30.57 28.10
CA PRO A 135 -14.17 -29.36 27.58
C PRO A 135 -12.64 -29.47 27.55
N GLN A 136 -12.03 -29.03 26.45
CA GLN A 136 -10.58 -28.96 26.26
C GLN A 136 -10.20 -27.55 25.86
N ASP A 137 -9.33 -26.89 26.64
CA ASP A 137 -8.77 -25.55 26.34
C ASP A 137 -7.45 -25.66 25.60
N TYR A 138 -7.22 -24.69 24.71
CA TYR A 138 -5.99 -24.55 23.92
C TYR A 138 -5.38 -23.18 24.20
N LEU A 139 -4.04 -23.13 24.20
CA LEU A 139 -3.28 -21.95 24.60
C LEU A 139 -2.90 -21.10 23.37
N VAL A 140 -3.22 -19.81 23.45
CA VAL A 140 -2.80 -18.84 22.44
C VAL A 140 -1.26 -18.73 22.38
N GLY A 141 -0.72 -18.69 21.17
CA GLY A 141 0.73 -18.67 20.93
C GLY A 141 1.42 -20.03 21.04
N GLN A 142 0.71 -21.08 21.49
CA GLN A 142 1.22 -22.46 21.60
C GLN A 142 0.41 -23.45 20.74
N ASP A 143 -0.91 -23.36 20.78
CA ASP A 143 -1.84 -24.22 20.07
C ASP A 143 -2.50 -23.51 18.89
N PHE A 144 -2.77 -22.24 19.06
CA PHE A 144 -3.41 -21.40 18.05
C PHE A 144 -2.94 -19.93 18.15
N THR A 145 -3.20 -19.18 17.10
CA THR A 145 -3.08 -17.73 17.07
C THR A 145 -4.18 -17.12 16.19
N PRO A 146 -4.81 -16.01 16.55
CA PRO A 146 -5.66 -15.25 15.64
C PRO A 146 -4.89 -14.76 14.42
N PHE A 147 -5.55 -14.67 13.27
CA PHE A 147 -5.01 -13.90 12.15
C PHE A 147 -5.11 -12.39 12.45
N GLY A 148 -4.11 -11.61 12.02
CA GLY A 148 -4.08 -10.17 12.25
C GLY A 148 -5.27 -9.42 11.64
N PHE A 149 -5.92 -9.98 10.64
CA PHE A 149 -7.12 -9.46 9.98
C PHE A 149 -8.43 -10.05 10.53
N SER A 150 -8.39 -10.90 11.57
CA SER A 150 -9.58 -11.46 12.19
C SER A 150 -10.46 -10.37 12.79
N GLU A 151 -11.79 -10.58 12.77
CA GLU A 151 -12.68 -9.84 13.64
C GLU A 151 -12.36 -10.15 15.11
N SER A 152 -12.45 -9.13 15.97
CA SER A 152 -12.48 -9.33 17.42
C SER A 152 -13.90 -9.69 17.84
N GLY A 153 -14.05 -10.82 18.53
CA GLY A 153 -15.38 -11.30 18.92
C GLY A 153 -15.34 -12.67 19.57
N ARG A 154 -16.52 -13.14 19.97
CA ARG A 154 -16.69 -14.47 20.58
C ARG A 154 -17.80 -15.24 19.87
N ILE A 155 -17.51 -16.47 19.52
CA ILE A 155 -18.45 -17.41 18.91
C ILE A 155 -18.38 -18.76 19.62
N HIS A 156 -19.54 -19.43 19.74
CA HIS A 156 -19.64 -20.79 20.26
C HIS A 156 -20.70 -21.51 19.43
N THR A 157 -20.28 -22.50 18.64
CA THR A 157 -21.19 -23.23 17.74
C THR A 157 -20.56 -24.54 17.27
N GLU A 158 -21.32 -25.32 16.48
CA GLU A 158 -20.85 -26.53 15.82
C GLU A 158 -19.67 -26.27 14.87
N VAL A 159 -18.87 -27.30 14.65
CA VAL A 159 -17.74 -27.28 13.72
C VAL A 159 -18.05 -28.13 12.50
N VAL A 160 -17.71 -27.62 11.32
CA VAL A 160 -17.75 -28.35 10.05
C VAL A 160 -16.34 -28.42 9.47
N PHE A 161 -15.97 -29.58 8.91
CA PHE A 161 -14.79 -29.70 8.07
C PHE A 161 -15.17 -29.37 6.62
N ALA A 162 -14.49 -28.42 5.99
CA ALA A 162 -14.74 -28.02 4.61
C ALA A 162 -13.45 -28.04 3.78
N GLY A 163 -12.72 -29.14 3.84
CA GLY A 163 -11.55 -29.38 3.01
C GLY A 163 -10.55 -28.23 3.02
N TYR A 164 -10.24 -27.71 1.84
CA TYR A 164 -9.38 -26.56 1.66
C TYR A 164 -10.13 -25.20 1.69
N GLY A 165 -11.45 -25.21 1.85
CA GLY A 165 -12.28 -24.00 1.85
C GLY A 165 -12.36 -23.32 0.49
N ILE A 166 -12.32 -24.06 -0.59
CA ILE A 166 -12.25 -23.58 -1.96
C ILE A 166 -13.60 -23.73 -2.66
N THR A 167 -14.01 -22.69 -3.38
CA THR A 167 -15.09 -22.71 -4.38
C THR A 167 -14.50 -22.32 -5.72
N ALA A 168 -14.27 -23.31 -6.58
CA ALA A 168 -13.64 -23.18 -7.91
C ALA A 168 -14.49 -23.89 -8.98
N PRO A 169 -15.66 -23.35 -9.35
CA PRO A 169 -16.55 -23.98 -10.31
C PRO A 169 -15.94 -24.19 -11.69
N GLU A 170 -14.96 -23.37 -12.09
CA GLU A 170 -14.20 -23.53 -13.34
C GLU A 170 -13.27 -24.76 -13.31
N LEU A 171 -12.91 -25.24 -12.12
CA LEU A 171 -12.14 -26.47 -11.93
C LEU A 171 -13.04 -27.66 -11.53
N GLY A 172 -14.36 -27.47 -11.47
CA GLY A 172 -15.32 -28.47 -11.02
C GLY A 172 -15.18 -28.84 -9.54
N TYR A 173 -14.68 -27.92 -8.71
CA TYR A 173 -14.36 -28.16 -7.30
C TYR A 173 -15.05 -27.15 -6.40
N ASP A 174 -15.77 -27.63 -5.36
CA ASP A 174 -16.42 -26.78 -4.37
C ASP A 174 -16.55 -27.51 -3.02
N ASP A 175 -15.72 -27.13 -2.03
CA ASP A 175 -15.74 -27.70 -0.67
C ASP A 175 -17.04 -27.40 0.09
N TYR A 176 -17.81 -26.42 -0.34
CA TYR A 176 -19.06 -26.02 0.31
C TYR A 176 -20.31 -26.64 -0.34
N ALA A 177 -20.15 -27.36 -1.45
CA ALA A 177 -21.29 -27.95 -2.15
C ALA A 177 -22.09 -28.91 -1.25
N GLY A 178 -23.35 -28.59 -0.99
CA GLY A 178 -24.24 -29.38 -0.14
C GLY A 178 -23.92 -29.37 1.36
N LEU A 179 -23.00 -28.49 1.81
CA LEU A 179 -22.61 -28.36 3.21
C LEU A 179 -23.31 -27.17 3.86
N GLU A 180 -24.03 -27.40 4.96
CA GLU A 180 -24.65 -26.31 5.74
C GLU A 180 -23.63 -25.73 6.72
N VAL A 181 -23.09 -24.54 6.38
CA VAL A 181 -22.07 -23.84 7.18
C VAL A 181 -22.59 -22.58 7.86
N LYS A 182 -23.82 -22.15 7.54
CA LYS A 182 -24.38 -20.91 8.10
C LYS A 182 -24.40 -20.93 9.62
N GLY A 183 -23.79 -19.93 10.23
CA GLY A 183 -23.70 -19.79 11.68
C GLY A 183 -22.66 -20.68 12.35
N LYS A 184 -21.91 -21.51 11.63
CA LYS A 184 -20.96 -22.49 12.17
C LYS A 184 -19.51 -22.02 12.10
N ILE A 185 -18.62 -22.78 12.75
CA ILE A 185 -17.16 -22.66 12.61
C ILE A 185 -16.70 -23.65 11.56
N VAL A 186 -15.83 -23.20 10.66
CA VAL A 186 -15.28 -24.04 9.59
C VAL A 186 -13.82 -24.39 9.88
N LEU A 187 -13.49 -25.69 9.87
CA LEU A 187 -12.13 -26.20 9.92
C LEU A 187 -11.60 -26.38 8.49
N LEU A 188 -10.49 -25.72 8.16
CA LEU A 188 -9.90 -25.67 6.82
C LEU A 188 -8.43 -26.09 6.81
N LEU A 189 -7.99 -26.68 5.69
CA LEU A 189 -6.59 -26.90 5.33
C LEU A 189 -5.99 -25.65 4.65
N SER A 190 -4.71 -25.38 4.93
CA SER A 190 -3.92 -24.38 4.21
C SER A 190 -3.67 -24.82 2.76
N ASN A 191 -3.25 -23.87 1.92
CA ASN A 191 -2.84 -24.02 0.53
C ASN A 191 -3.95 -24.65 -0.36
N GLU A 192 -3.63 -25.55 -1.29
CA GLU A 192 -4.55 -26.11 -2.29
C GLU A 192 -4.38 -27.62 -2.45
N PRO A 193 -5.35 -28.33 -3.06
CA PRO A 193 -5.21 -29.76 -3.36
C PRO A 193 -4.02 -30.04 -4.29
N ARG A 194 -3.26 -31.11 -3.98
CA ARG A 194 -2.07 -31.52 -4.73
C ARG A 194 -1.00 -30.44 -4.81
N GLU A 195 -0.73 -29.74 -3.72
CA GLU A 195 0.21 -28.61 -3.65
C GLU A 195 1.60 -28.95 -4.24
N ARG A 196 2.12 -30.17 -4.03
CA ARG A 196 3.43 -30.60 -4.54
C ARG A 196 3.42 -31.14 -5.97
N ASP A 197 2.25 -31.30 -6.58
CA ASP A 197 2.11 -31.78 -7.95
C ASP A 197 2.12 -30.62 -8.95
N PRO A 198 3.18 -30.47 -9.77
CA PRO A 198 3.21 -29.43 -10.81
C PRO A 198 2.07 -29.53 -11.84
N GLY A 199 1.47 -30.73 -11.98
CA GLY A 199 0.32 -30.98 -12.85
C GLY A 199 -1.03 -30.64 -12.22
N SER A 200 -1.07 -30.19 -10.96
CA SER A 200 -2.32 -29.80 -10.30
C SER A 200 -3.01 -28.65 -11.03
N PRO A 201 -4.34 -28.74 -11.25
CA PRO A 201 -5.10 -27.63 -11.84
C PRO A 201 -5.08 -26.37 -10.95
N PHE A 202 -4.80 -26.52 -9.65
CA PHE A 202 -4.67 -25.41 -8.71
C PHE A 202 -3.30 -24.72 -8.76
N ARG A 203 -2.32 -25.27 -9.48
CA ARG A 203 -0.98 -24.67 -9.67
C ARG A 203 -0.89 -23.73 -10.89
N GLN A 204 -1.98 -23.51 -11.60
CA GLN A 204 -2.04 -22.53 -12.66
C GLN A 204 -2.06 -21.11 -12.06
N PRO A 205 -1.44 -20.11 -12.71
CA PRO A 205 -1.38 -18.74 -12.17
C PRO A 205 -2.76 -18.17 -11.79
N GLU A 206 -3.79 -18.51 -12.56
CA GLU A 206 -5.16 -18.05 -12.34
C GLU A 206 -5.81 -18.68 -11.08
N ALA A 207 -5.26 -19.81 -10.61
CA ALA A 207 -5.74 -20.56 -9.45
C ALA A 207 -4.98 -20.24 -8.15
N TYR A 208 -3.89 -19.44 -8.17
CA TYR A 208 -3.11 -19.12 -6.96
C TYR A 208 -3.95 -18.47 -5.85
N ARG A 209 -5.02 -17.78 -6.20
CA ARG A 209 -5.96 -17.19 -5.23
C ARG A 209 -6.51 -18.21 -4.24
N TYR A 210 -6.64 -19.48 -4.62
CA TYR A 210 -7.23 -20.53 -3.80
C TYR A 210 -6.32 -20.99 -2.65
N SER A 211 -5.01 -20.76 -2.75
CA SER A 211 -4.05 -21.00 -1.67
C SER A 211 -3.99 -19.86 -0.64
N GLU A 212 -4.45 -18.66 -1.01
CA GLU A 212 -4.41 -17.48 -0.14
C GLU A 212 -5.30 -17.66 1.10
N VAL A 213 -4.73 -17.46 2.29
CA VAL A 213 -5.47 -17.60 3.57
C VAL A 213 -6.68 -16.66 3.63
N ARG A 214 -6.49 -15.42 3.22
CA ARG A 214 -7.56 -14.42 3.23
C ARG A 214 -8.72 -14.82 2.30
N TYR A 215 -8.42 -15.37 1.12
CA TYR A 215 -9.46 -15.91 0.23
C TYR A 215 -10.30 -16.97 0.94
N LYS A 216 -9.67 -17.93 1.62
CA LYS A 216 -10.38 -19.02 2.32
C LYS A 216 -11.29 -18.49 3.44
N VAL A 217 -10.80 -17.52 4.20
CA VAL A 217 -11.56 -16.87 5.28
C VAL A 217 -12.75 -16.08 4.73
N LEU A 218 -12.55 -15.29 3.69
CA LEU A 218 -13.63 -14.55 3.03
C LEU A 218 -14.63 -15.50 2.36
N ASN A 219 -14.16 -16.58 1.73
CA ASN A 219 -15.05 -17.59 1.12
C ASN A 219 -15.92 -18.30 2.17
N ALA A 220 -15.37 -18.64 3.33
CA ALA A 220 -16.15 -19.19 4.45
C ALA A 220 -17.22 -18.20 4.94
N ARG A 221 -16.88 -16.91 5.08
CA ARG A 221 -17.82 -15.84 5.43
C ARG A 221 -18.97 -15.71 4.42
N GLU A 222 -18.65 -15.76 3.13
CA GLU A 222 -19.67 -15.65 2.06
C GLU A 222 -20.64 -16.85 2.05
N HIS A 223 -20.18 -18.01 2.52
CA HIS A 223 -21.05 -19.18 2.78
C HIS A 223 -21.77 -19.10 4.13
N GLY A 224 -21.62 -17.99 4.87
CA GLY A 224 -22.34 -17.71 6.12
C GLY A 224 -21.69 -18.29 7.37
N ALA A 225 -20.46 -18.76 7.30
CA ALA A 225 -19.70 -19.16 8.49
C ALA A 225 -19.48 -17.97 9.44
N ARG A 226 -19.43 -18.23 10.74
CA ARG A 226 -19.12 -17.22 11.77
C ARG A 226 -17.70 -17.32 12.30
N GLY A 227 -17.00 -18.42 12.04
CA GLY A 227 -15.62 -18.59 12.42
C GLY A 227 -14.86 -19.54 11.53
N VAL A 228 -13.54 -19.37 11.51
CA VAL A 228 -12.61 -20.20 10.77
C VAL A 228 -11.48 -20.67 11.68
N ILE A 229 -11.19 -21.96 11.64
CA ILE A 229 -9.97 -22.59 12.16
C ILE A 229 -9.19 -23.10 10.95
N LEU A 230 -8.03 -22.52 10.66
CA LEU A 230 -7.18 -22.96 9.56
C LEU A 230 -5.96 -23.69 10.11
N VAL A 231 -5.64 -24.84 9.55
CA VAL A 231 -4.48 -25.66 9.95
C VAL A 231 -3.58 -25.94 8.76
N THR A 232 -2.28 -26.10 9.03
CA THR A 232 -1.32 -26.46 7.98
C THR A 232 -1.57 -27.86 7.47
N ASN A 233 -1.66 -28.04 6.16
CA ASN A 233 -1.93 -29.34 5.55
C ASN A 233 -0.81 -30.35 5.84
N PRO A 234 -1.13 -31.62 6.23
CA PRO A 234 -0.12 -32.57 6.65
C PRO A 234 0.66 -33.26 5.53
N LEU A 235 0.16 -33.31 4.28
CA LEU A 235 0.86 -34.04 3.20
C LEU A 235 2.02 -33.25 2.62
N ALA A 236 1.83 -31.93 2.45
CA ALA A 236 2.90 -31.08 1.92
C ALA A 236 3.89 -30.61 3.01
N HIS A 237 3.45 -30.47 4.26
CA HIS A 237 4.22 -29.88 5.35
C HIS A 237 4.38 -30.80 6.58
N GLY A 238 4.14 -32.08 6.43
CA GLY A 238 4.15 -33.05 7.55
C GLY A 238 5.52 -33.28 8.19
N GLU A 239 6.58 -33.11 7.44
CA GLU A 239 7.98 -33.32 7.89
C GLU A 239 8.61 -32.05 8.48
N GLU A 240 8.00 -30.86 8.27
CA GLU A 240 8.50 -29.62 8.79
C GLU A 240 8.00 -29.38 10.21
N PRO A 241 8.79 -28.71 11.08
CA PRO A 241 8.30 -28.25 12.37
C PRO A 241 7.08 -27.35 12.18
N GLU A 242 5.93 -27.74 12.69
CA GLU A 242 4.71 -26.97 12.57
C GLU A 242 4.83 -25.65 13.35
N ARG A 243 4.46 -24.55 12.73
CA ARG A 243 4.52 -23.21 13.30
C ARG A 243 3.18 -22.51 13.13
N LEU A 244 2.80 -21.75 14.15
CA LEU A 244 1.69 -20.83 14.04
C LEU A 244 2.10 -19.60 13.21
N PHE A 245 1.14 -19.06 12.46
CA PHE A 245 1.36 -17.77 11.79
C PHE A 245 1.61 -16.69 12.82
N ALA A 246 2.64 -15.88 12.62
CA ALA A 246 2.88 -14.76 13.51
C ALA A 246 1.86 -13.65 13.24
N ILE A 247 1.39 -13.04 14.33
CA ILE A 247 0.41 -11.95 14.27
C ILE A 247 1.05 -10.61 13.85
N ARG A 248 2.38 -10.55 13.76
CA ARG A 248 3.15 -9.34 13.46
C ARG A 248 3.21 -9.06 11.96
N GLY A 249 3.07 -7.79 11.60
CA GLY A 249 3.18 -7.31 10.21
C GLY A 249 1.82 -7.30 9.52
N ILE A 250 1.07 -6.21 9.70
CA ILE A 250 -0.12 -5.94 8.89
C ILE A 250 0.34 -5.17 7.67
N THR A 251 0.09 -5.72 6.51
CA THR A 251 0.26 -5.02 5.24
C THR A 251 -1.06 -4.41 4.77
N LEU A 252 -2.21 -4.97 5.19
CA LEU A 252 -3.54 -4.49 4.84
C LEU A 252 -4.40 -4.40 6.10
N VAL A 253 -4.99 -3.24 6.35
CA VAL A 253 -5.66 -2.85 7.61
C VAL A 253 -7.11 -3.32 7.68
N SER A 254 -7.66 -3.97 6.65
CA SER A 254 -9.08 -4.35 6.65
C SER A 254 -9.34 -5.64 7.41
N GLN A 255 -10.25 -5.57 8.37
CA GLN A 255 -10.77 -6.74 9.07
C GLN A 255 -11.64 -7.59 8.12
N SER A 256 -11.66 -8.90 8.33
CA SER A 256 -12.41 -9.85 7.50
C SER A 256 -13.89 -9.98 7.90
N ASP A 257 -14.32 -9.33 8.99
CA ASP A 257 -15.65 -9.43 9.62
C ASP A 257 -16.08 -10.89 9.90
N ILE A 258 -15.11 -11.72 10.21
CA ILE A 258 -15.29 -13.11 10.68
C ILE A 258 -14.16 -13.44 11.63
N VAL A 259 -14.48 -14.18 12.71
CA VAL A 259 -13.47 -14.65 13.66
C VAL A 259 -12.63 -15.74 13.00
N ALA A 260 -11.30 -15.54 12.89
CA ALA A 260 -10.41 -16.45 12.20
C ALA A 260 -9.12 -16.69 12.97
N VAL A 261 -8.77 -17.95 13.14
CA VAL A 261 -7.56 -18.38 13.83
C VAL A 261 -6.79 -19.41 13.00
N ASN A 262 -5.47 -19.36 13.10
CA ASN A 262 -4.59 -20.44 12.71
C ASN A 262 -4.37 -21.35 13.93
N ALA A 263 -4.45 -22.67 13.75
CA ALA A 263 -4.20 -23.63 14.80
C ALA A 263 -3.25 -24.74 14.35
N LEU A 264 -2.58 -25.38 15.30
CA LEU A 264 -1.77 -26.56 15.02
C LEU A 264 -2.63 -27.77 14.68
N ARG A 265 -2.09 -28.70 13.88
CA ARG A 265 -2.76 -29.93 13.45
C ARG A 265 -3.34 -30.74 14.61
N ARG A 266 -2.70 -30.74 15.80
CA ARG A 266 -3.22 -31.42 16.99
C ARG A 266 -4.62 -30.92 17.41
N VAL A 267 -4.93 -29.66 17.16
CA VAL A 267 -6.27 -29.08 17.39
C VAL A 267 -7.26 -29.67 16.38
N ALA A 268 -6.88 -29.72 15.10
CA ALA A 268 -7.71 -30.32 14.07
C ALA A 268 -7.96 -31.82 14.33
N GLU A 269 -6.94 -32.59 14.75
CA GLU A 269 -7.09 -33.98 15.10
C GLU A 269 -8.04 -34.19 16.31
N ALA A 270 -7.98 -33.28 17.30
CA ALA A 270 -8.93 -33.32 18.42
C ALA A 270 -10.37 -32.99 17.97
N ILE A 271 -10.54 -32.03 17.01
CA ILE A 271 -11.83 -31.74 16.41
C ILE A 271 -12.38 -32.96 15.67
N LEU A 272 -11.55 -33.65 14.90
CA LEU A 272 -11.95 -34.77 14.07
C LEU A 272 -12.07 -36.08 14.85
N GLY A 273 -11.50 -36.21 16.05
CA GLY A 273 -11.39 -37.46 16.82
C GLY A 273 -12.71 -38.17 17.05
N GLY A 274 -13.83 -37.46 17.21
CA GLY A 274 -15.18 -38.04 17.33
C GLY A 274 -15.78 -38.56 16.02
N SER A 275 -15.18 -38.22 14.87
CA SER A 275 -15.66 -38.59 13.53
C SER A 275 -15.09 -39.93 13.02
N GLY A 276 -14.08 -40.49 13.70
CA GLY A 276 -13.34 -41.66 13.24
C GLY A 276 -12.49 -41.43 11.99
N ARG A 277 -12.17 -40.16 11.67
CA ARG A 277 -11.38 -39.75 10.50
C ARG A 277 -10.19 -38.92 10.95
N SER A 278 -9.02 -39.11 10.32
CA SER A 278 -7.85 -38.28 10.55
C SER A 278 -7.75 -37.16 9.49
N LEU A 279 -7.08 -36.08 9.84
CA LEU A 279 -6.83 -34.97 8.93
C LEU A 279 -6.06 -35.42 7.67
N ARG A 280 -5.05 -36.29 7.86
CA ARG A 280 -4.24 -36.85 6.78
C ARG A 280 -5.08 -37.69 5.81
N GLU A 281 -5.91 -38.61 6.30
CA GLU A 281 -6.77 -39.43 5.44
C GLU A 281 -7.77 -38.61 4.64
N LEU A 282 -8.33 -37.57 5.25
CA LEU A 282 -9.23 -36.66 4.56
C LEU A 282 -8.51 -35.94 3.44
N GLN A 283 -7.31 -35.41 3.70
CA GLN A 283 -6.49 -34.76 2.69
C GLN A 283 -6.10 -35.74 1.57
N GLU A 284 -5.64 -36.96 1.89
CA GLU A 284 -5.29 -37.96 0.89
C GLU A 284 -6.44 -38.28 -0.06
N ARG A 285 -7.66 -38.35 0.44
CA ARG A 285 -8.86 -38.57 -0.38
C ARG A 285 -9.15 -37.33 -1.28
N ILE A 286 -9.08 -36.13 -0.72
CA ILE A 286 -9.28 -34.91 -1.50
C ILE A 286 -8.23 -34.80 -2.62
N ASP A 287 -6.95 -34.97 -2.29
CA ASP A 287 -5.85 -34.83 -3.25
C ASP A 287 -5.85 -35.91 -4.32
N ARG A 288 -6.26 -37.17 -3.97
CA ARG A 288 -6.38 -38.26 -4.93
C ARG A 288 -7.50 -38.01 -5.94
N ASP A 289 -8.68 -37.68 -5.44
CA ASP A 289 -9.92 -37.70 -6.23
C ASP A 289 -10.32 -36.31 -6.75
N LEU A 290 -9.71 -35.22 -6.24
CA LEU A 290 -10.10 -33.84 -6.42
C LEU A 290 -11.61 -33.63 -6.17
N ARG A 291 -12.11 -34.25 -5.11
CA ARG A 291 -13.51 -34.17 -4.66
C ARG A 291 -13.58 -33.78 -3.19
N PRO A 292 -14.51 -32.89 -2.84
CA PRO A 292 -14.74 -32.49 -1.45
C PRO A 292 -14.98 -33.71 -0.53
N GLN A 293 -14.44 -33.59 0.68
CA GLN A 293 -14.68 -34.56 1.78
C GLN A 293 -15.32 -33.85 2.98
N SER A 294 -16.16 -32.87 2.70
CA SER A 294 -16.74 -31.95 3.69
C SER A 294 -17.90 -32.58 4.47
N PHE A 295 -17.99 -32.31 5.77
CA PHE A 295 -19.05 -32.83 6.65
C PHE A 295 -19.15 -32.01 7.94
N VAL A 296 -20.31 -32.13 8.61
CA VAL A 296 -20.51 -31.61 9.97
C VAL A 296 -19.83 -32.56 10.97
N VAL A 297 -18.95 -32.01 11.82
CA VAL A 297 -18.28 -32.83 12.85
C VAL A 297 -19.28 -33.19 13.94
N PRO A 298 -19.57 -34.53 14.13
CA PRO A 298 -20.65 -34.91 15.01
C PRO A 298 -20.30 -34.70 16.50
N GLY A 299 -21.26 -34.16 17.27
CA GLY A 299 -21.20 -34.07 18.73
C GLY A 299 -20.09 -33.15 19.27
N LEU A 300 -19.58 -32.21 18.45
CA LEU A 300 -18.51 -31.30 18.84
C LEU A 300 -18.93 -29.84 18.56
N THR A 301 -18.71 -28.98 19.56
CA THR A 301 -18.76 -27.53 19.40
C THR A 301 -17.41 -26.92 19.75
N ALA A 302 -17.11 -25.77 19.12
CA ALA A 302 -15.95 -24.97 19.46
C ALA A 302 -16.36 -23.57 19.93
N GLU A 303 -15.62 -23.07 20.89
CA GLU A 303 -15.69 -21.68 21.33
C GLU A 303 -14.40 -20.99 20.93
N ILE A 304 -14.50 -19.93 20.14
CA ILE A 304 -13.38 -19.08 19.75
C ILE A 304 -13.66 -17.67 20.27
N GLU A 305 -12.71 -17.12 21.02
CA GLU A 305 -12.72 -15.71 21.41
C GLU A 305 -11.42 -15.08 20.92
N VAL A 306 -11.55 -14.02 20.15
CA VAL A 306 -10.43 -13.24 19.60
C VAL A 306 -10.53 -11.81 20.10
N SER A 307 -9.43 -11.30 20.62
CA SER A 307 -9.23 -9.91 20.99
C SER A 307 -7.94 -9.43 20.35
N LEU A 308 -8.04 -8.49 19.43
CA LEU A 308 -6.93 -7.83 18.74
C LEU A 308 -6.88 -6.36 19.12
N ILE A 309 -5.68 -5.85 19.30
CA ILE A 309 -5.41 -4.43 19.54
C ILE A 309 -4.61 -3.92 18.35
N PHE A 310 -5.20 -3.00 17.60
CA PHE A 310 -4.54 -2.32 16.50
C PHE A 310 -3.67 -1.19 17.05
N GLU A 311 -2.39 -1.26 16.75
CA GLU A 311 -1.41 -0.25 17.17
C GLU A 311 -1.38 0.84 16.10
N HIS A 312 -1.89 2.01 16.45
CA HIS A 312 -1.83 3.17 15.58
C HIS A 312 -0.46 3.83 15.70
N GLY A 313 0.10 4.17 14.56
CA GLY A 313 1.37 4.86 14.42
C GLY A 313 1.27 5.99 13.41
N ARG A 314 2.41 6.57 13.09
CA ARG A 314 2.51 7.59 12.04
C ARG A 314 3.45 7.16 10.94
N GLY A 315 3.01 7.36 9.70
CA GLY A 315 3.87 7.41 8.54
C GLY A 315 4.28 8.86 8.26
N TRP A 316 5.42 9.06 7.62
CA TRP A 316 5.88 10.39 7.20
C TRP A 316 6.43 10.34 5.80
N ASN A 317 5.88 11.14 4.90
CA ASN A 317 6.59 11.47 3.68
C ASN A 317 7.75 12.41 4.03
N VAL A 318 8.88 12.24 3.37
CA VAL A 318 10.02 13.17 3.47
C VAL A 318 10.04 14.03 2.22
N ILE A 319 9.85 15.34 2.37
CA ILE A 319 9.64 16.26 1.25
C ILE A 319 10.66 17.39 1.28
N GLY A 320 11.49 17.46 0.24
CA GLY A 320 12.47 18.53 0.03
C GLY A 320 12.17 19.32 -1.25
N ARG A 321 12.40 20.61 -1.21
CA ARG A 321 12.15 21.54 -2.32
C ARG A 321 13.43 22.20 -2.79
N LEU A 322 13.66 22.20 -4.09
CA LEU A 322 14.65 23.02 -4.77
C LEU A 322 13.92 24.11 -5.56
N PRO A 323 13.97 25.38 -5.14
CA PRO A 323 13.26 26.47 -5.80
C PRO A 323 13.66 26.63 -7.27
N GLY A 324 12.68 26.95 -8.11
CA GLY A 324 12.92 27.29 -9.51
C GLY A 324 13.64 28.62 -9.66
N THR A 325 14.44 28.75 -10.73
CA THR A 325 15.25 29.93 -11.00
C THR A 325 14.51 30.99 -11.82
N ASP A 326 13.40 30.63 -12.44
CA ASP A 326 12.58 31.54 -13.23
C ASP A 326 11.48 32.19 -12.37
N PRO A 327 11.29 33.51 -12.40
CA PRO A 327 10.33 34.21 -11.53
C PRO A 327 8.86 33.85 -11.82
N VAL A 328 8.54 33.36 -13.01
CA VAL A 328 7.18 32.94 -13.40
C VAL A 328 7.03 31.41 -13.32
N LEU A 329 7.92 30.66 -13.97
CA LEU A 329 7.86 29.21 -14.01
C LEU A 329 8.22 28.58 -12.66
N GLY A 330 8.94 29.28 -11.79
CA GLY A 330 9.25 28.84 -10.43
C GLY A 330 8.03 28.56 -9.56
N ASN A 331 6.84 29.04 -9.93
CA ASN A 331 5.57 28.69 -9.29
C ASN A 331 5.02 27.33 -9.75
N GLN A 332 5.53 26.77 -10.85
CA GLN A 332 5.19 25.44 -11.34
C GLN A 332 6.16 24.41 -10.76
N VAL A 333 5.67 23.20 -10.55
CA VAL A 333 6.41 22.16 -9.81
C VAL A 333 6.54 20.90 -10.64
N VAL A 334 7.74 20.31 -10.64
CA VAL A 334 7.96 18.93 -11.05
C VAL A 334 8.24 18.10 -9.80
N VAL A 335 7.45 17.03 -9.57
CA VAL A 335 7.62 16.13 -8.45
C VAL A 335 8.46 14.92 -8.88
N VAL A 336 9.43 14.55 -8.06
CA VAL A 336 10.25 13.34 -8.23
C VAL A 336 10.08 12.50 -6.97
N GLY A 337 9.59 11.27 -7.10
CA GLY A 337 9.26 10.45 -5.95
C GLY A 337 9.73 9.01 -6.04
N ALA A 338 9.83 8.38 -4.87
CA ALA A 338 10.03 6.95 -4.66
C ALA A 338 9.52 6.63 -3.26
N HIS A 339 9.00 5.42 -3.01
CA HIS A 339 8.71 5.03 -1.65
C HIS A 339 9.97 4.55 -0.92
N TYR A 340 9.98 4.72 0.41
CA TYR A 340 11.12 4.32 1.23
C TYR A 340 10.79 3.29 2.31
N ASP A 341 9.50 3.01 2.52
CA ASP A 341 9.06 1.86 3.31
C ASP A 341 9.25 0.55 2.54
N HIS A 342 9.19 -0.56 3.26
CA HIS A 342 9.14 -1.91 2.71
C HIS A 342 8.51 -2.86 3.75
N LEU A 343 8.63 -4.17 3.59
CA LEU A 343 7.88 -5.16 4.35
C LEU A 343 8.35 -5.41 5.79
N GLY A 344 9.41 -4.74 6.26
CA GLY A 344 9.94 -4.95 7.61
C GLY A 344 10.41 -6.38 7.82
N HIS A 345 9.76 -7.10 8.73
CA HIS A 345 10.02 -8.53 8.99
C HIS A 345 9.11 -9.47 8.18
N GLY A 346 8.59 -8.99 7.05
CA GLY A 346 7.63 -9.71 6.23
C GLY A 346 6.22 -9.63 6.80
N GLY A 347 5.26 -10.13 6.04
CA GLY A 347 3.84 -10.11 6.38
C GLY A 347 3.05 -10.89 5.34
N GLU A 348 1.77 -10.58 5.20
CA GLU A 348 0.87 -11.23 4.22
C GLU A 348 1.32 -11.04 2.76
N THR A 349 2.03 -9.95 2.45
CA THR A 349 2.54 -9.65 1.11
C THR A 349 3.91 -10.26 0.82
N SER A 350 4.56 -10.88 1.82
CA SER A 350 5.81 -11.60 1.60
C SER A 350 5.62 -12.80 0.69
N LEU A 351 6.44 -12.90 -0.35
CA LEU A 351 6.49 -14.05 -1.25
C LEU A 351 7.45 -15.16 -0.76
N ALA A 352 7.83 -15.11 0.52
CA ALA A 352 8.64 -16.12 1.20
C ALA A 352 7.97 -16.54 2.52
N PRO A 353 6.78 -17.17 2.50
CA PRO A 353 6.03 -17.50 3.72
C PRO A 353 6.76 -18.45 4.66
N SER A 354 7.66 -19.31 4.16
CA SER A 354 8.52 -20.17 4.97
C SER A 354 9.63 -19.41 5.73
N ARG A 355 9.90 -18.18 5.34
CA ARG A 355 10.92 -17.28 5.95
C ARG A 355 10.27 -16.14 6.74
N PHE A 356 9.11 -16.39 7.28
CA PHE A 356 8.36 -15.41 8.06
C PHE A 356 9.17 -14.93 9.29
N GLY A 357 9.15 -13.62 9.53
CA GLY A 357 9.90 -12.98 10.61
C GLY A 357 11.34 -12.59 10.26
N GLU A 358 11.85 -13.01 9.10
CA GLU A 358 13.13 -12.52 8.61
C GLU A 358 13.00 -11.10 8.07
N VAL A 359 14.08 -10.32 8.19
CA VAL A 359 14.12 -8.96 7.63
C VAL A 359 14.06 -9.04 6.11
N HIS A 360 13.18 -8.23 5.52
CA HIS A 360 13.09 -7.99 4.08
C HIS A 360 13.86 -6.69 3.78
N PRO A 361 15.10 -6.75 3.27
CA PRO A 361 15.93 -5.57 3.11
C PRO A 361 15.38 -4.55 2.09
N GLY A 362 14.67 -5.03 1.05
CA GLY A 362 14.09 -4.18 0.02
C GLY A 362 15.14 -3.32 -0.67
N ALA A 363 16.20 -3.95 -1.20
CA ALA A 363 17.29 -3.22 -1.83
C ALA A 363 16.89 -2.63 -3.18
N ASP A 364 16.19 -3.43 -4.00
CA ASP A 364 15.59 -2.90 -5.22
C ASP A 364 14.23 -2.26 -4.93
N ASP A 365 13.46 -2.88 -4.08
CA ASP A 365 12.12 -2.46 -3.64
C ASP A 365 12.15 -1.84 -2.22
N ASN A 366 12.24 -0.50 -2.03
CA ASN A 366 12.57 0.45 -3.08
C ASN A 366 13.69 1.40 -2.63
N ALA A 367 14.75 0.84 -2.00
CA ALA A 367 15.94 1.63 -1.69
C ALA A 367 16.62 2.14 -2.97
N SER A 368 16.49 1.42 -4.10
CA SER A 368 17.01 1.82 -5.40
C SER A 368 16.36 3.10 -5.92
N GLY A 369 15.02 3.21 -5.83
CA GLY A 369 14.28 4.40 -6.21
C GLY A 369 14.65 5.60 -5.35
N VAL A 370 14.73 5.42 -4.02
CA VAL A 370 15.16 6.49 -3.09
C VAL A 370 16.57 6.96 -3.41
N ALA A 371 17.50 6.05 -3.72
CA ALA A 371 18.85 6.40 -4.17
C ALA A 371 18.81 7.25 -5.45
N GLY A 372 17.89 6.93 -6.36
CA GLY A 372 17.61 7.74 -7.55
C GLY A 372 17.14 9.15 -7.22
N VAL A 373 16.16 9.30 -6.31
CA VAL A 373 15.64 10.60 -5.86
C VAL A 373 16.75 11.46 -5.24
N ILE A 374 17.54 10.89 -4.31
CA ILE A 374 18.67 11.60 -3.68
C ILE A 374 19.75 11.96 -4.72
N GLY A 375 20.05 11.05 -5.65
CA GLY A 375 21.02 11.30 -6.73
C GLY A 375 20.59 12.44 -7.66
N LEU A 376 19.33 12.50 -8.02
CA LEU A 376 18.74 13.58 -8.82
C LEU A 376 18.75 14.91 -8.04
N ALA A 377 18.37 14.89 -6.77
CA ALA A 377 18.44 16.09 -5.92
C ALA A 377 19.84 16.67 -5.85
N ARG A 378 20.87 15.82 -5.62
CA ARG A 378 22.29 16.24 -5.64
C ARG A 378 22.69 16.85 -6.98
N LEU A 379 22.32 16.20 -8.08
CA LEU A 379 22.66 16.67 -9.42
C LEU A 379 22.06 18.05 -9.72
N PHE A 380 20.75 18.21 -9.45
CA PHE A 380 20.06 19.48 -9.75
C PHE A 380 20.48 20.60 -8.81
N ALA A 381 20.69 20.35 -7.53
CA ALA A 381 21.20 21.35 -6.59
C ALA A 381 22.61 21.82 -6.99
N ALA A 382 23.50 20.91 -7.35
CA ALA A 382 24.85 21.24 -7.81
C ALA A 382 24.85 22.01 -9.15
N ALA A 383 23.85 21.81 -10.00
CA ALA A 383 23.69 22.51 -11.28
C ALA A 383 22.95 23.85 -11.15
N GLY A 384 22.59 24.29 -9.94
CA GLY A 384 21.86 25.55 -9.71
C GLY A 384 20.34 25.47 -9.96
N GLY A 385 19.78 24.26 -10.05
CA GLY A 385 18.32 24.03 -10.21
C GLY A 385 17.87 23.94 -11.67
N ALA A 386 16.59 24.20 -11.87
CA ALA A 386 15.91 24.33 -13.17
C ALA A 386 15.04 25.59 -13.13
N ARG A 387 14.42 25.96 -14.25
CA ARG A 387 13.51 27.11 -14.27
C ARG A 387 12.28 26.86 -13.38
N ARG A 388 11.71 25.64 -13.37
CA ARG A 388 10.63 25.23 -12.48
C ARG A 388 11.16 24.71 -11.14
N THR A 389 10.37 24.89 -10.11
CA THR A 389 10.64 24.29 -8.80
C THR A 389 10.61 22.76 -8.90
N MET A 390 11.56 22.10 -8.24
CA MET A 390 11.55 20.64 -8.09
C MET A 390 11.21 20.26 -6.65
N ILE A 391 10.32 19.31 -6.48
CA ILE A 391 10.02 18.68 -5.19
C ILE A 391 10.49 17.24 -5.24
N PHE A 392 11.35 16.88 -4.32
CA PHE A 392 11.86 15.52 -4.12
C PHE A 392 11.14 14.90 -2.94
N VAL A 393 10.53 13.73 -3.15
CA VAL A 393 9.70 13.07 -2.13
C VAL A 393 10.14 11.63 -1.94
N ALA A 394 10.34 11.24 -0.68
CA ALA A 394 10.34 9.84 -0.29
C ALA A 394 8.99 9.55 0.36
N PHE A 395 8.15 8.74 -0.29
CA PHE A 395 6.83 8.37 0.20
C PHE A 395 6.93 7.23 1.22
N ALA A 396 6.01 7.22 2.20
CA ALA A 396 5.86 6.13 3.15
C ALA A 396 4.52 5.41 2.93
N GLY A 397 4.44 4.13 3.30
CA GLY A 397 3.18 3.38 3.25
C GLY A 397 2.71 3.05 1.84
N GLU A 398 3.62 2.94 0.89
CA GLU A 398 3.33 2.44 -0.45
C GLU A 398 2.85 0.99 -0.37
N GLU A 399 3.60 0.16 0.36
CA GLU A 399 3.35 -1.27 0.61
C GLU A 399 2.03 -1.54 1.37
N MET A 400 1.47 -0.51 1.99
CA MET A 400 0.17 -0.53 2.66
C MET A 400 -0.96 0.06 1.81
N GLY A 401 -0.75 0.22 0.50
CA GLY A 401 -1.72 0.75 -0.45
C GLY A 401 -1.57 2.24 -0.72
N LEU A 402 -0.36 2.70 -1.07
CA LEU A 402 -0.08 4.06 -1.55
C LEU A 402 -0.45 5.18 -0.56
N LEU A 403 -0.38 4.92 0.76
CA LEU A 403 -0.89 5.85 1.78
C LEU A 403 -0.20 7.21 1.73
N GLY A 404 1.13 7.23 1.56
CA GLY A 404 1.92 8.45 1.56
C GLY A 404 1.69 9.30 0.32
N SER A 405 1.68 8.73 -0.86
CA SER A 405 1.39 9.47 -2.09
C SER A 405 -0.06 9.94 -2.16
N ALA A 406 -1.00 9.16 -1.63
CA ALA A 406 -2.39 9.59 -1.46
C ALA A 406 -2.49 10.77 -0.48
N GLN A 407 -1.75 10.75 0.65
CA GLN A 407 -1.67 11.88 1.58
C GLN A 407 -1.06 13.12 0.92
N TYR A 408 0.04 12.95 0.18
CA TYR A 408 0.66 14.05 -0.55
C TYR A 408 -0.34 14.73 -1.51
N VAL A 409 -1.06 13.95 -2.30
CA VAL A 409 -2.06 14.47 -3.25
C VAL A 409 -3.26 15.15 -2.57
N ARG A 410 -3.63 14.68 -1.37
CA ARG A 410 -4.71 15.26 -0.56
C ARG A 410 -4.32 16.59 0.08
N ALA A 411 -3.08 16.69 0.55
CA ALA A 411 -2.54 17.86 1.25
C ALA A 411 -1.15 18.22 0.70
N PRO A 412 -1.05 18.63 -0.58
CA PRO A 412 0.22 18.90 -1.21
C PRO A 412 0.86 20.18 -0.63
N PRO A 413 2.20 20.29 -0.60
CA PRO A 413 2.90 21.47 -0.07
C PRO A 413 2.70 22.74 -0.93
N VAL A 414 2.27 22.54 -2.17
CA VAL A 414 1.83 23.59 -3.11
C VAL A 414 0.55 23.12 -3.79
N PRO A 415 -0.33 24.02 -4.26
CA PRO A 415 -1.54 23.59 -4.97
C PRO A 415 -1.24 22.54 -6.05
N LEU A 416 -1.98 21.45 -6.05
CA LEU A 416 -1.69 20.29 -6.92
C LEU A 416 -1.74 20.66 -8.42
N GLU A 417 -2.54 21.68 -8.76
CA GLU A 417 -2.67 22.23 -10.12
C GLU A 417 -1.36 22.82 -10.65
N GLN A 418 -0.45 23.23 -9.76
CA GLN A 418 0.88 23.71 -10.12
C GLN A 418 1.84 22.56 -10.46
N THR A 419 1.48 21.30 -10.17
CA THR A 419 2.29 20.15 -10.53
C THR A 419 2.13 19.84 -12.01
N VAL A 420 3.19 20.12 -12.78
CA VAL A 420 3.20 19.91 -14.24
C VAL A 420 3.57 18.50 -14.66
N ALA A 421 4.28 17.77 -13.80
CA ALA A 421 4.58 16.35 -13.98
C ALA A 421 5.02 15.71 -12.66
N MET A 422 4.82 14.39 -12.54
CA MET A 422 5.38 13.55 -11.46
C MET A 422 6.15 12.39 -12.07
N ILE A 423 7.41 12.24 -11.67
CA ILE A 423 8.30 11.16 -12.08
C ILE A 423 8.49 10.22 -10.89
N ASN A 424 8.04 8.99 -11.02
CA ASN A 424 8.17 7.96 -10.01
C ASN A 424 9.31 6.99 -10.34
N LEU A 425 10.12 6.68 -9.34
CA LEU A 425 11.22 5.73 -9.45
C LEU A 425 10.93 4.54 -8.54
N ASP A 426 10.67 3.38 -9.14
CA ASP A 426 10.31 2.20 -8.38
C ASP A 426 11.01 0.97 -8.95
N MET A 427 11.79 0.27 -8.10
CA MET A 427 12.59 -0.89 -8.48
C MET A 427 13.47 -0.61 -9.71
N ILE A 428 14.38 0.35 -9.61
CA ILE A 428 15.23 0.80 -10.71
C ILE A 428 16.66 0.24 -10.66
N GLY A 429 16.94 -0.69 -9.74
CA GLY A 429 18.29 -1.21 -9.46
C GLY A 429 18.60 -2.57 -10.10
N ARG A 430 17.63 -3.28 -10.70
CA ARG A 430 17.84 -4.65 -11.23
C ARG A 430 17.82 -4.72 -12.76
N MET A 431 18.41 -3.73 -13.42
CA MET A 431 18.46 -3.63 -14.88
C MET A 431 19.08 -4.87 -15.54
N ARG A 432 18.43 -5.41 -16.56
CA ARG A 432 18.86 -6.55 -17.37
C ARG A 432 18.89 -6.15 -18.85
N GLY A 433 19.99 -6.40 -19.52
CA GLY A 433 20.13 -6.13 -20.97
C GLY A 433 19.81 -4.69 -21.37
N ASP A 434 20.15 -3.71 -20.52
CA ASP A 434 19.86 -2.28 -20.73
C ASP A 434 18.36 -1.97 -20.98
N THR A 435 17.46 -2.84 -20.53
CA THR A 435 16.01 -2.67 -20.70
C THR A 435 15.41 -1.90 -19.53
N LEU A 436 14.59 -0.89 -19.84
CA LEU A 436 13.82 -0.11 -18.88
C LEU A 436 12.35 -0.06 -19.31
N TYR A 437 11.44 -0.37 -18.39
CA TYR A 437 10.01 -0.17 -18.56
C TYR A 437 9.64 1.24 -18.12
N VAL A 438 8.87 1.95 -18.95
CA VAL A 438 8.38 3.29 -18.64
C VAL A 438 6.88 3.31 -18.87
N PHE A 439 6.14 3.55 -17.78
CA PHE A 439 4.68 3.65 -17.81
C PHE A 439 4.25 5.11 -17.77
N GLY A 440 3.02 5.39 -18.18
CA GLY A 440 2.45 6.74 -18.15
C GLY A 440 2.82 7.61 -19.35
N VAL A 441 3.43 7.05 -20.40
CA VAL A 441 3.97 7.83 -21.52
C VAL A 441 2.90 8.62 -22.30
N GLU A 442 1.63 8.17 -22.25
CA GLU A 442 0.50 8.85 -22.91
C GLU A 442 -0.26 9.79 -21.96
N THR A 443 0.19 9.92 -20.71
CA THR A 443 -0.43 10.82 -19.72
C THR A 443 0.00 12.28 -19.90
N GLY A 444 1.08 12.50 -20.66
CA GLY A 444 1.57 13.82 -21.08
C GLY A 444 1.96 13.78 -22.56
N ARG A 445 1.42 14.70 -23.35
CA ARG A 445 1.63 14.71 -24.81
C ARG A 445 3.11 14.79 -25.21
N GLU A 446 3.91 15.50 -24.43
CA GLU A 446 5.32 15.79 -24.70
C GLU A 446 6.26 14.70 -24.14
N PHE A 447 5.76 13.74 -23.34
CA PHE A 447 6.59 12.75 -22.67
C PHE A 447 7.36 11.83 -23.63
N ARG A 448 6.73 11.37 -24.71
CA ARG A 448 7.39 10.50 -25.67
C ARG A 448 8.61 11.17 -26.30
N GLU A 449 8.45 12.42 -26.76
CA GLU A 449 9.56 13.19 -27.34
C GLU A 449 10.66 13.46 -26.32
N ALA A 450 10.30 13.84 -25.09
CA ALA A 450 11.24 14.08 -23.99
C ALA A 450 12.05 12.83 -23.64
N LEU A 451 11.38 11.65 -23.57
CA LEU A 451 12.00 10.34 -23.34
C LEU A 451 12.98 9.96 -24.44
N GLU A 452 12.56 10.06 -25.70
CA GLU A 452 13.39 9.72 -26.85
C GLU A 452 14.61 10.64 -26.95
N ALA A 453 14.41 11.94 -26.70
CA ALA A 453 15.49 12.91 -26.71
C ALA A 453 16.51 12.68 -25.58
N ALA A 454 16.04 12.37 -24.36
CA ALA A 454 16.93 12.06 -23.24
C ALA A 454 17.65 10.72 -23.45
N ASN A 455 16.96 9.74 -24.04
CA ASN A 455 17.53 8.40 -24.24
C ASN A 455 18.60 8.34 -25.33
N ARG A 456 18.65 9.30 -26.27
CA ARG A 456 19.76 9.38 -27.23
C ARG A 456 21.14 9.49 -26.56
N GLU A 457 21.18 10.06 -25.37
CA GLU A 457 22.43 10.21 -24.60
C GLU A 457 22.75 8.97 -23.75
N VAL A 458 21.75 8.18 -23.37
CA VAL A 458 21.89 7.04 -22.44
C VAL A 458 21.91 5.70 -23.14
N GLY A 459 21.09 5.53 -24.20
CA GLY A 459 21.06 4.35 -25.06
C GLY A 459 20.35 3.15 -24.45
N LEU A 460 19.32 3.33 -23.61
CA LEU A 460 18.52 2.23 -23.05
C LEU A 460 17.50 1.67 -24.04
N GLN A 461 17.16 0.41 -23.88
CA GLN A 461 16.04 -0.22 -24.57
C GLN A 461 14.76 0.09 -23.79
N LEU A 462 13.99 1.08 -24.25
CA LEU A 462 12.76 1.50 -23.58
C LEU A 462 11.59 0.58 -23.97
N ARG A 463 10.86 0.09 -22.96
CA ARG A 463 9.58 -0.59 -23.10
C ARG A 463 8.48 0.35 -22.59
N LEU A 464 7.80 1.01 -23.52
CA LEU A 464 6.88 2.09 -23.23
C LEU A 464 5.45 1.56 -23.07
N SER A 465 4.75 2.03 -22.02
CA SER A 465 3.32 1.83 -21.78
C SER A 465 2.64 3.18 -21.60
N GLY A 466 1.48 3.36 -22.24
CA GLY A 466 0.75 4.63 -22.21
C GLY A 466 0.03 4.88 -20.88
N ASP A 467 -0.43 3.81 -20.21
CA ASP A 467 -1.28 3.89 -19.02
C ASP A 467 -0.57 4.56 -17.83
N GLY A 468 -1.25 5.50 -17.20
CA GLY A 468 -0.81 6.19 -15.99
C GLY A 468 -1.25 5.51 -14.69
N TYR A 469 -1.99 4.41 -14.76
CA TYR A 469 -2.35 3.63 -13.59
C TYR A 469 -1.44 2.41 -13.43
N GLY A 470 -0.99 2.20 -12.21
CA GLY A 470 -0.15 1.08 -11.83
C GLY A 470 -0.07 0.95 -10.31
N PRO A 471 0.49 -0.14 -9.79
CA PRO A 471 0.61 -0.38 -8.36
C PRO A 471 1.83 0.36 -7.79
N SER A 472 1.88 1.69 -7.91
CA SER A 472 2.94 2.51 -7.32
C SER A 472 2.51 3.99 -7.21
N ASP A 473 3.31 4.82 -6.56
CA ASP A 473 3.03 6.19 -6.09
C ASP A 473 2.65 7.22 -7.17
N HIS A 474 2.85 6.94 -8.44
CA HIS A 474 2.38 7.79 -9.55
C HIS A 474 0.85 7.77 -9.72
N THR A 475 0.19 6.69 -9.27
CA THR A 475 -1.24 6.46 -9.47
C THR A 475 -2.13 7.53 -8.81
N PRO A 476 -1.93 7.96 -7.55
CA PRO A 476 -2.73 9.02 -6.96
C PRO A 476 -2.61 10.37 -7.70
N PHE A 477 -1.45 10.67 -8.28
CA PHE A 477 -1.26 11.88 -9.10
C PHE A 477 -2.04 11.80 -10.41
N TYR A 478 -1.96 10.67 -11.11
CA TYR A 478 -2.72 10.47 -12.35
C TYR A 478 -4.22 10.50 -12.11
N ALA A 479 -4.70 9.94 -10.99
CA ALA A 479 -6.11 10.00 -10.59
C ALA A 479 -6.62 11.45 -10.38
N LYS A 480 -5.70 12.42 -10.21
CA LYS A 480 -5.97 13.86 -10.10
C LYS A 480 -5.54 14.64 -11.34
N ASP A 481 -5.53 14.00 -12.49
CA ASP A 481 -5.22 14.59 -13.79
C ASP A 481 -3.84 15.26 -13.84
N ARG A 482 -2.84 14.66 -13.18
CA ARG A 482 -1.44 15.09 -13.31
C ARG A 482 -0.69 14.13 -14.23
N PRO A 483 0.12 14.66 -15.18
CA PRO A 483 0.98 13.82 -16.03
C PRO A 483 1.98 13.05 -15.18
N VAL A 484 2.16 11.75 -15.45
CA VAL A 484 3.04 10.89 -14.66
C VAL A 484 3.91 10.00 -15.53
N LEU A 485 5.12 9.71 -15.06
CA LEU A 485 5.96 8.63 -15.57
C LEU A 485 6.39 7.74 -14.40
N LEU A 486 6.37 6.43 -14.61
CA LEU A 486 6.96 5.44 -13.72
C LEU A 486 8.12 4.76 -14.42
N PHE A 487 9.30 4.73 -13.79
CA PHE A 487 10.49 3.99 -14.23
C PHE A 487 10.65 2.72 -13.41
N PHE A 488 10.82 1.60 -14.10
CA PHE A 488 10.87 0.26 -13.53
C PHE A 488 11.81 -0.66 -14.33
N THR A 489 12.71 -1.39 -13.67
CA THR A 489 13.64 -2.30 -14.36
C THR A 489 13.09 -3.70 -14.59
N GLY A 490 11.85 -3.95 -14.19
CA GLY A 490 11.15 -5.22 -14.38
C GLY A 490 11.12 -6.09 -13.12
N PRO A 491 10.18 -7.04 -13.07
CA PRO A 491 10.03 -7.94 -11.93
C PRO A 491 11.22 -8.90 -11.85
N HIS A 492 11.54 -9.34 -10.63
CA HIS A 492 12.57 -10.34 -10.38
C HIS A 492 12.15 -11.33 -9.29
N GLU A 493 12.86 -12.44 -9.20
CA GLU A 493 12.55 -13.54 -8.29
C GLU A 493 12.69 -13.19 -6.80
N ASP A 494 13.42 -12.12 -6.47
CA ASP A 494 13.64 -11.66 -5.11
C ASP A 494 12.57 -10.66 -4.62
N TYR A 495 11.65 -10.25 -5.49
CA TYR A 495 10.56 -9.33 -5.15
C TYR A 495 9.80 -9.79 -3.90
N HIS A 496 9.60 -8.91 -2.93
CA HIS A 496 8.94 -9.18 -1.64
C HIS A 496 9.55 -10.37 -0.87
N ARG A 497 10.88 -10.54 -0.96
CA ARG A 497 11.59 -11.62 -0.26
C ARG A 497 12.78 -11.10 0.54
N PRO A 498 13.21 -11.84 1.61
CA PRO A 498 14.44 -11.54 2.33
C PRO A 498 15.71 -11.59 1.47
N SER A 499 15.59 -12.09 0.25
CA SER A 499 16.72 -12.18 -0.70
C SER A 499 16.88 -10.95 -1.60
N ASP A 500 16.05 -9.90 -1.47
CA ASP A 500 16.27 -8.61 -2.15
C ASP A 500 17.33 -7.79 -1.41
N THR A 501 18.59 -8.07 -1.73
CA THR A 501 19.78 -7.59 -1.03
C THR A 501 20.64 -6.67 -1.90
N PRO A 502 21.44 -5.76 -1.29
CA PRO A 502 22.24 -4.76 -2.02
C PRO A 502 23.29 -5.32 -2.98
N ASP A 503 23.80 -6.52 -2.73
CA ASP A 503 24.79 -7.19 -3.58
C ASP A 503 24.23 -7.56 -4.97
N LYS A 504 22.92 -7.60 -5.12
CA LYS A 504 22.23 -7.89 -6.37
C LYS A 504 21.92 -6.65 -7.21
N ILE A 505 22.18 -5.46 -6.71
CA ILE A 505 21.92 -4.21 -7.41
C ILE A 505 22.95 -3.94 -8.51
N SER A 506 22.47 -3.68 -9.71
CA SER A 506 23.28 -3.19 -10.84
C SER A 506 23.56 -1.69 -10.68
N ALA A 507 24.62 -1.33 -9.98
CA ALA A 507 24.96 0.08 -9.76
C ALA A 507 25.11 0.89 -11.07
N SER A 508 25.66 0.28 -12.11
CA SER A 508 25.79 0.92 -13.43
C SER A 508 24.43 1.08 -14.12
N GLY A 509 23.55 0.07 -14.00
CA GLY A 509 22.17 0.13 -14.51
C GLY A 509 21.37 1.21 -13.80
N LEU A 510 21.40 1.24 -12.47
CA LEU A 510 20.79 2.27 -11.64
C LEU A 510 21.24 3.68 -12.08
N ALA A 511 22.54 3.89 -12.26
CA ALA A 511 23.06 5.17 -12.72
C ALA A 511 22.59 5.56 -14.15
N LYS A 512 22.37 4.58 -15.03
CA LYS A 512 21.79 4.85 -16.37
C LYS A 512 20.35 5.33 -16.25
N VAL A 513 19.52 4.69 -15.40
CA VAL A 513 18.13 5.13 -15.17
C VAL A 513 18.11 6.54 -14.61
N VAL A 514 18.94 6.82 -13.61
CA VAL A 514 19.02 8.16 -12.99
C VAL A 514 19.46 9.23 -14.00
N ARG A 515 20.40 8.91 -14.92
CA ARG A 515 20.78 9.82 -16.02
C ARG A 515 19.64 10.07 -16.99
N LEU A 516 18.88 9.04 -17.36
CA LEU A 516 17.71 9.20 -18.21
C LEU A 516 16.68 10.11 -17.54
N ALA A 517 16.38 9.85 -16.25
CA ALA A 517 15.46 10.67 -15.46
C ALA A 517 15.94 12.12 -15.38
N ALA A 518 17.24 12.35 -15.17
CA ALA A 518 17.83 13.68 -15.16
C ALA A 518 17.65 14.42 -16.50
N GLY A 519 17.87 13.72 -17.63
CA GLY A 519 17.64 14.28 -18.97
C GLY A 519 16.19 14.70 -19.21
N ILE A 520 15.24 13.91 -18.72
CA ILE A 520 13.80 14.23 -18.83
C ILE A 520 13.44 15.39 -17.91
N LEU A 521 13.88 15.32 -16.65
CA LEU A 521 13.62 16.38 -15.66
C LEU A 521 14.18 17.74 -16.10
N ARG A 522 15.35 17.76 -16.75
CA ARG A 522 15.92 18.99 -17.32
C ARG A 522 15.00 19.54 -18.40
N ARG A 523 14.52 18.70 -19.33
CA ARG A 523 13.62 19.11 -20.39
C ARG A 523 12.31 19.65 -19.86
N ILE A 524 11.68 18.97 -18.90
CA ILE A 524 10.43 19.41 -18.27
C ILE A 524 10.66 20.65 -17.42
N GLY A 525 11.73 20.68 -16.63
CA GLY A 525 12.06 21.77 -15.70
C GLY A 525 12.38 23.08 -16.39
N ASP A 526 12.98 23.04 -17.59
CA ASP A 526 13.43 24.22 -18.34
C ASP A 526 12.54 24.59 -19.53
N ALA A 527 11.55 23.75 -19.90
CA ALA A 527 10.63 24.05 -21.00
C ALA A 527 9.82 25.34 -20.77
N ALA A 528 9.51 26.07 -21.84
CA ALA A 528 8.64 27.24 -21.76
C ALA A 528 7.22 26.84 -21.35
N ASP A 529 6.68 25.80 -21.97
CA ASP A 529 5.34 25.29 -21.74
C ASP A 529 5.34 24.11 -20.75
N PRO A 530 4.27 23.92 -19.95
CA PRO A 530 4.10 22.76 -19.11
C PRO A 530 3.77 21.52 -19.93
N ILE A 531 3.94 20.33 -19.34
CA ILE A 531 3.43 19.09 -19.92
C ILE A 531 1.90 19.16 -20.02
N THR A 532 1.38 18.90 -21.22
CA THR A 532 -0.06 18.87 -21.47
C THR A 532 -0.63 17.53 -21.04
N PHE A 533 -1.46 17.54 -19.99
CA PHE A 533 -2.12 16.32 -19.52
C PHE A 533 -2.99 15.71 -20.62
N ALA A 534 -2.93 14.38 -20.72
CA ALA A 534 -3.82 13.57 -21.55
C ALA A 534 -4.28 12.34 -20.77
N ARG A 535 -5.53 11.97 -20.89
CA ARG A 535 -5.98 10.67 -20.40
C ARG A 535 -5.57 9.61 -21.41
N ALA A 536 -4.75 8.67 -20.98
CA ALA A 536 -4.37 7.54 -21.79
C ALA A 536 -5.63 6.73 -22.16
N VAL A 537 -5.86 6.54 -23.44
CA VAL A 537 -6.89 5.63 -23.93
C VAL A 537 -6.25 4.25 -23.93
N THR A 538 -6.72 3.37 -23.05
CA THR A 538 -6.27 1.97 -23.07
C THR A 538 -6.75 1.34 -24.39
N PRO A 539 -5.87 0.97 -25.32
CA PRO A 539 -6.32 0.29 -26.52
C PRO A 539 -7.00 -1.03 -26.11
N SER A 540 -8.12 -1.35 -26.74
CA SER A 540 -8.69 -2.70 -26.73
C SER A 540 -7.73 -3.62 -27.48
N ALA A 541 -6.59 -3.97 -26.88
CA ALA A 541 -5.66 -4.91 -27.47
C ALA A 541 -6.26 -6.31 -27.38
N PRO A 542 -6.20 -7.12 -28.47
CA PRO A 542 -6.59 -8.51 -28.38
C PRO A 542 -5.69 -9.21 -27.35
N ALA A 543 -6.31 -9.89 -26.40
CA ALA A 543 -5.69 -10.57 -25.27
C ALA A 543 -4.56 -11.51 -25.71
N ARG A 544 -3.33 -11.02 -25.71
CA ARG A 544 -2.09 -11.80 -25.74
C ARG A 544 -1.13 -11.28 -24.67
N GLY A 545 -1.54 -11.44 -23.42
CA GLY A 545 -0.71 -11.21 -22.27
C GLY A 545 -1.45 -11.69 -21.03
N ARG A 546 -0.90 -12.67 -20.32
CA ARG A 546 -1.40 -13.15 -19.05
C ARG A 546 -1.21 -12.04 -18.03
N GLY A 547 -2.20 -11.15 -17.90
CA GLY A 547 -2.20 -10.13 -16.87
C GLY A 547 -2.37 -10.78 -15.50
N THR A 548 -1.47 -10.48 -14.57
CA THR A 548 -1.51 -10.91 -13.16
C THR A 548 -2.58 -10.19 -12.33
N GLY A 549 -3.64 -9.67 -12.95
CA GLY A 549 -4.64 -8.88 -12.28
C GLY A 549 -5.74 -9.69 -11.58
N TYR A 550 -6.53 -9.00 -10.74
CA TYR A 550 -7.59 -9.58 -9.89
C TYR A 550 -8.89 -9.82 -10.66
N GLY A 551 -9.06 -10.94 -11.40
CA GLY A 551 -10.29 -11.30 -12.10
C GLY A 551 -10.49 -10.55 -13.44
N PRO A 552 -11.71 -10.49 -14.01
CA PRO A 552 -12.01 -9.79 -15.26
C PRO A 552 -11.80 -8.28 -15.13
N TYR A 553 -11.73 -7.60 -16.27
CA TYR A 553 -11.52 -6.16 -16.31
C TYR A 553 -12.82 -5.41 -15.97
N PHE A 554 -12.74 -4.52 -14.99
CA PHE A 554 -13.81 -3.59 -14.62
C PHE A 554 -13.38 -2.13 -14.80
N GLY A 555 -12.13 -1.79 -14.48
CA GLY A 555 -11.53 -0.48 -14.73
C GLY A 555 -11.80 0.58 -13.69
N LEU A 556 -12.16 0.18 -12.43
CA LEU A 556 -12.17 1.11 -11.32
C LEU A 556 -10.76 1.39 -10.82
N ILE A 557 -10.60 2.55 -10.20
CA ILE A 557 -9.39 2.99 -9.51
C ILE A 557 -9.82 3.37 -8.11
N PRO A 558 -9.39 2.61 -7.08
CA PRO A 558 -9.74 2.92 -5.71
C PRO A 558 -9.03 4.19 -5.24
N GLU A 559 -9.66 4.95 -4.34
CA GLU A 559 -8.98 5.95 -3.53
C GLU A 559 -8.30 5.24 -2.36
N PHE A 560 -6.97 5.27 -2.33
CA PHE A 560 -6.18 4.59 -1.31
C PHE A 560 -6.17 5.40 0.00
N GLY A 561 -6.00 4.70 1.15
CA GLY A 561 -5.92 5.33 2.47
C GLY A 561 -7.26 5.83 3.02
N GLN A 562 -8.38 5.36 2.50
CA GLN A 562 -9.71 5.74 3.00
C GLN A 562 -10.14 4.91 4.24
N SER A 563 -10.98 5.52 5.08
CA SER A 563 -11.60 4.89 6.27
C SER A 563 -13.11 4.69 6.16
N GLU A 564 -13.70 4.99 5.00
CA GLU A 564 -15.15 4.88 4.81
C GLU A 564 -15.57 3.44 4.46
N GLU A 565 -16.78 3.05 4.86
CA GLU A 565 -17.38 1.78 4.45
C GLU A 565 -17.63 1.79 2.93
N GLY A 566 -17.17 0.75 2.23
CA GLY A 566 -17.26 0.62 0.79
C GLY A 566 -15.92 0.82 0.08
N VAL A 567 -15.94 0.87 -1.25
CA VAL A 567 -14.77 1.22 -2.08
C VAL A 567 -15.01 2.58 -2.72
N LYS A 568 -14.36 3.60 -2.20
CA LYS A 568 -14.37 4.93 -2.79
C LYS A 568 -13.49 4.95 -4.03
N LEU A 569 -14.00 5.58 -5.07
CA LEU A 569 -13.29 5.68 -6.35
C LEU A 569 -12.46 6.95 -6.40
N GLY A 570 -11.15 6.82 -6.57
CA GLY A 570 -10.27 7.90 -7.01
C GLY A 570 -10.52 8.25 -8.49
N GLY A 571 -11.06 7.30 -9.25
CA GLY A 571 -11.42 7.47 -10.65
C GLY A 571 -11.89 6.19 -11.32
N VAL A 572 -12.09 6.28 -12.63
CA VAL A 572 -12.35 5.13 -13.52
C VAL A 572 -11.49 5.25 -14.77
N ARG A 573 -11.07 4.13 -15.34
CA ARG A 573 -10.29 4.13 -16.57
C ARG A 573 -11.18 4.49 -17.77
N ALA A 574 -10.67 5.33 -18.67
CA ALA A 574 -11.35 5.68 -19.90
C ALA A 574 -11.67 4.45 -20.75
N GLY A 575 -12.88 4.38 -21.30
CA GLY A 575 -13.36 3.24 -22.09
C GLY A 575 -13.62 1.97 -21.29
N SER A 576 -13.53 2.00 -19.97
CA SER A 576 -13.74 0.82 -19.12
C SER A 576 -15.24 0.49 -18.90
N PRO A 577 -15.56 -0.75 -18.48
CA PRO A 577 -16.90 -1.10 -18.03
C PRO A 577 -17.42 -0.19 -16.91
N ALA A 578 -16.56 0.24 -15.98
CA ALA A 578 -16.91 1.15 -14.89
C ALA A 578 -17.33 2.55 -15.41
N GLU A 579 -16.55 3.11 -16.37
CA GLU A 579 -16.91 4.39 -16.98
C GLU A 579 -18.22 4.31 -17.77
N ARG A 580 -18.40 3.28 -18.59
CA ARG A 580 -19.65 3.07 -19.35
C ARG A 580 -20.87 2.84 -18.45
N ALA A 581 -20.65 2.32 -17.23
CA ALA A 581 -21.67 2.22 -16.20
C ALA A 581 -21.99 3.58 -15.52
N GLY A 582 -21.28 4.65 -15.88
CA GLY A 582 -21.49 5.99 -15.36
C GLY A 582 -20.87 6.24 -13.97
N LEU A 583 -19.94 5.37 -13.53
CA LEU A 583 -19.17 5.59 -12.31
C LEU A 583 -18.11 6.67 -12.53
N GLN A 584 -17.77 7.39 -11.45
CA GLN A 584 -16.81 8.49 -11.49
C GLN A 584 -16.04 8.63 -10.18
N SER A 585 -15.02 9.49 -10.18
CA SER A 585 -14.27 9.84 -8.97
C SER A 585 -15.21 10.34 -7.86
N GLY A 586 -14.99 9.88 -6.63
CA GLY A 586 -15.79 10.22 -5.45
C GLY A 586 -16.98 9.28 -5.20
N ASP A 587 -17.37 8.41 -6.12
CA ASP A 587 -18.37 7.37 -5.86
C ASP A 587 -17.83 6.35 -4.85
N VAL A 588 -18.72 5.79 -4.02
CA VAL A 588 -18.39 4.73 -3.06
C VAL A 588 -19.20 3.49 -3.40
N ILE A 589 -18.53 2.42 -3.86
CA ILE A 589 -19.21 1.15 -4.14
C ILE A 589 -19.56 0.48 -2.81
N LEU A 590 -20.84 0.19 -2.61
CA LEU A 590 -21.40 -0.44 -1.42
C LEU A 590 -21.77 -1.91 -1.64
N ARG A 591 -22.17 -2.25 -2.88
CA ARG A 591 -22.48 -3.64 -3.27
C ARG A 591 -22.01 -3.88 -4.71
N PHE A 592 -21.53 -5.09 -4.98
CA PHE A 592 -21.14 -5.53 -6.30
C PHE A 592 -21.72 -6.93 -6.57
N ASP A 593 -22.56 -7.03 -7.56
CA ASP A 593 -23.31 -8.25 -7.94
C ASP A 593 -24.03 -8.88 -6.74
N GLY A 594 -24.86 -8.07 -6.05
CA GLY A 594 -25.67 -8.49 -4.91
C GLY A 594 -24.91 -8.67 -3.60
N ARG A 595 -23.57 -8.70 -3.59
CA ARG A 595 -22.74 -8.86 -2.40
C ARG A 595 -22.32 -7.52 -1.81
N GLY A 596 -22.32 -7.40 -0.48
CA GLY A 596 -21.84 -6.22 0.22
C GLY A 596 -20.33 -6.04 0.02
N VAL A 597 -19.91 -4.81 -0.23
CA VAL A 597 -18.50 -4.41 -0.40
C VAL A 597 -18.20 -3.38 0.68
N ARG A 598 -17.39 -3.75 1.67
CA ARG A 598 -17.03 -2.87 2.79
C ARG A 598 -15.63 -2.26 2.63
N ASN A 599 -14.80 -2.90 1.82
CA ASN A 599 -13.42 -2.52 1.56
C ASN A 599 -12.97 -3.05 0.19
N LEU A 600 -11.74 -2.72 -0.20
CA LEU A 600 -11.17 -3.13 -1.48
C LEU A 600 -11.02 -4.65 -1.59
N GLU A 601 -10.72 -5.34 -0.50
CA GLU A 601 -10.56 -6.80 -0.48
C GLU A 601 -11.88 -7.51 -0.77
N ASP A 602 -12.99 -7.05 -0.19
CA ASP A 602 -14.33 -7.55 -0.50
C ASP A 602 -14.63 -7.38 -2.00
N PHE A 603 -14.34 -6.21 -2.55
CA PHE A 603 -14.54 -5.94 -3.98
C PHE A 603 -13.69 -6.87 -4.85
N VAL A 604 -12.41 -7.00 -4.54
CA VAL A 604 -11.47 -7.89 -5.27
C VAL A 604 -11.92 -9.35 -5.16
N PHE A 605 -12.35 -9.78 -3.99
CA PHE A 605 -12.87 -11.13 -3.79
C PHE A 605 -14.08 -11.41 -4.70
N VAL A 606 -15.06 -10.51 -4.74
CA VAL A 606 -16.26 -10.68 -5.60
C VAL A 606 -15.86 -10.63 -7.09
N LEU A 607 -15.02 -9.68 -7.48
CA LEU A 607 -14.58 -9.53 -8.87
C LEU A 607 -13.81 -10.76 -9.38
N ARG A 608 -12.92 -11.34 -8.55
CA ARG A 608 -12.18 -12.58 -8.88
C ARG A 608 -13.10 -13.78 -9.11
N GLY A 609 -14.29 -13.79 -8.53
CA GLY A 609 -15.31 -14.82 -8.75
C GLY A 609 -16.09 -14.67 -10.07
N LYS A 610 -15.85 -13.62 -10.85
CA LYS A 610 -16.54 -13.32 -12.11
C LYS A 610 -15.73 -13.68 -13.34
N ARG A 611 -16.40 -13.69 -14.50
CA ARG A 611 -15.79 -13.94 -15.83
C ARG A 611 -16.01 -12.74 -16.74
N ALA A 612 -15.17 -12.61 -17.73
CA ALA A 612 -15.42 -11.68 -18.83
C ALA A 612 -16.74 -12.06 -19.52
N GLY A 613 -17.60 -11.06 -19.76
CA GLY A 613 -18.95 -11.24 -20.29
C GLY A 613 -20.03 -11.22 -19.19
N ASP A 614 -19.70 -11.41 -17.93
CA ASP A 614 -20.67 -11.34 -16.84
C ASP A 614 -21.24 -9.92 -16.72
N ARG A 615 -22.57 -9.83 -16.59
CA ARG A 615 -23.24 -8.59 -16.23
C ARG A 615 -23.36 -8.53 -14.71
N VAL A 616 -22.85 -7.45 -14.12
CA VAL A 616 -22.85 -7.23 -12.68
C VAL A 616 -23.66 -6.00 -12.32
N GLU A 617 -24.43 -6.07 -11.23
CA GLU A 617 -25.11 -4.93 -10.64
C GLU A 617 -24.16 -4.23 -9.65
N ILE A 618 -24.16 -2.90 -9.67
CA ILE A 618 -23.35 -2.07 -8.79
C ILE A 618 -24.26 -1.11 -8.03
N VAL A 619 -24.25 -1.20 -6.69
CA VAL A 619 -24.89 -0.22 -5.81
C VAL A 619 -23.77 0.67 -5.26
N TYR A 620 -23.92 1.98 -5.45
CA TYR A 620 -22.90 2.95 -5.05
C TYR A 620 -23.53 4.21 -4.47
N ARG A 621 -22.77 4.90 -3.63
CA ARG A 621 -23.14 6.19 -3.05
C ARG A 621 -22.40 7.30 -3.81
N ARG A 622 -23.16 8.34 -4.20
CA ARG A 622 -22.64 9.58 -4.80
C ARG A 622 -23.18 10.77 -4.01
N GLY A 623 -22.32 11.49 -3.33
CA GLY A 623 -22.75 12.49 -2.35
C GLY A 623 -23.61 11.84 -1.25
N SER A 624 -24.83 12.32 -1.05
CA SER A 624 -25.78 11.75 -0.08
C SER A 624 -26.73 10.70 -0.69
N GLY A 625 -26.70 10.50 -2.02
CA GLY A 625 -27.60 9.60 -2.73
C GLY A 625 -27.02 8.20 -2.94
N VAL A 626 -27.87 7.17 -2.82
CA VAL A 626 -27.53 5.79 -3.21
C VAL A 626 -28.15 5.51 -4.58
N HIS A 627 -27.32 4.98 -5.47
CA HIS A 627 -27.66 4.72 -6.87
C HIS A 627 -27.34 3.28 -7.24
N THR A 628 -28.01 2.78 -8.29
CA THR A 628 -27.75 1.46 -8.86
C THR A 628 -27.46 1.60 -10.34
N THR A 629 -26.45 0.87 -10.81
CA THR A 629 -26.12 0.75 -12.23
C THR A 629 -25.71 -0.69 -12.55
N SER A 630 -25.37 -0.97 -13.81
CA SER A 630 -24.85 -2.26 -14.21
C SER A 630 -23.72 -2.13 -15.22
N ALA A 631 -22.78 -3.08 -15.18
CA ALA A 631 -21.68 -3.18 -16.13
C ALA A 631 -21.58 -4.59 -16.72
N VAL A 632 -21.03 -4.72 -17.91
CA VAL A 632 -20.57 -5.99 -18.47
C VAL A 632 -19.06 -6.03 -18.33
N LEU A 633 -18.56 -7.03 -17.61
CA LEU A 633 -17.15 -7.22 -17.38
C LEU A 633 -16.42 -7.66 -18.66
N GLU A 634 -15.18 -7.26 -18.85
CA GLU A 634 -14.41 -7.53 -20.06
C GLU A 634 -13.18 -8.39 -19.77
N PRO A 635 -12.62 -9.06 -20.79
CA PRO A 635 -11.26 -9.58 -20.67
C PRO A 635 -10.29 -8.46 -20.30
N ARG A 636 -9.26 -8.76 -19.53
CA ARG A 636 -8.21 -7.77 -19.29
C ARG A 636 -7.47 -7.46 -20.58
N PRO A 637 -7.23 -6.16 -20.86
CA PRO A 637 -6.51 -5.72 -22.04
C PRO A 637 -5.04 -6.16 -22.04
#